data_0f32c2c9bda453bc912d6c467766b064
#
_entry.id   0f32c2c9bda453bc912d6c467766b064
#
_cell.length_a   1.000
_cell.length_b   1.000
_cell.length_c   1.000
_cell.angle_alpha   90.00
_cell.angle_beta   90.00
_cell.angle_gamma   90.00
#
_symmetry.space_group_name_H-M   'P 1'
#
loop_
_entity.id
_entity.type
_entity.pdbx_description
1 polymer ?
#
loop_
_entity_poly.entity_id
_entity_poly.type
_entity_poly.pdbx_seq_one_letter_code
_entity_poly.pdbx_strand_id
1 'polypeptide(L)'
;MKRKQNILVLFLMGFALIMTAFAVWFGIFTAKTSDYNVKALRTDADIVCFSENTLYTAKKGEKSLYTVEKSGEITEIKEFESTIDRVFSADGVLAVSLQDRTVYFYKDGAWLGSVNVGYPAQLFDYSATLGKMVLASSLSATQNYIFIFENVDFSTVTLYDYYVQPVNSAVGVGVSDADGNVYFATYNAKVYKCVKGLSAAGSAKSVFEVSQLVNNFAVAKDGSFLFGLQNGEVAVYGKDYERVDGYKVSSTSVQITYGGGNVFASVSEDGKACFTYFSSSKKNIVTKGLSTVSSIALSKDGELAMAREGEFTIIDGEKASLLNVRKWLIPTLACLVVALLATAVCIILANKMPNFKPYFKDLGKRIYKYKRIYLYLLPLFGMLAVFIYYPVVWGFALAFQRYKNGVFVEWVFLDNFIDVFKNEYFLSSVGNMFVFLVTDILKALVMPVVIAELLLSMRSQKSQYAARVMMYIPGILPGVATMLLWRYGIYGAGGLLNTFFGGIGLEKWATHDFLGSESTALPSLIFMGFPWVGSYLIVYGALSGIPASYKEAARLEGCPGWKMIFFIDLPMIFAQLKYLFVTSFIGSMQDFNRVYLTTEGGPGNATYVPALELYYNINRFYNYGNAAAMGIFLFVIIFVCSKFFLKVKKQNDEGVI
;
A
#
# COMPACT_ATOMS: atom_id res chain seq x y z
N MET A 1 37.44 -23.13 -3.20
CA MET A 1 36.96 -22.86 -1.80
C MET A 1 37.44 -21.54 -1.25
N LYS A 2 38.75 -21.25 -1.21
CA LYS A 2 39.34 -20.00 -0.65
C LYS A 2 38.81 -18.68 -1.27
N ARG A 3 38.55 -18.64 -2.60
CA ARG A 3 38.02 -17.43 -3.29
C ARG A 3 36.57 -17.12 -2.92
N LYS A 4 35.74 -18.15 -2.66
CA LYS A 4 34.33 -17.97 -2.21
C LYS A 4 34.22 -17.44 -0.78
N GLN A 5 35.17 -17.85 0.09
CA GLN A 5 35.23 -17.36 1.48
C GLN A 5 35.60 -15.88 1.54
N ASN A 6 36.53 -15.43 0.70
CA ASN A 6 36.91 -14.00 0.64
C ASN A 6 35.75 -13.11 0.14
N ILE A 7 34.97 -13.59 -0.83
CA ILE A 7 33.78 -12.86 -1.33
C ILE A 7 32.70 -12.78 -0.24
N LEU A 8 32.50 -13.86 0.52
CA LEU A 8 31.53 -13.86 1.63
C LEU A 8 31.92 -12.86 2.72
N VAL A 9 33.20 -12.80 3.09
CA VAL A 9 33.71 -11.83 4.08
C VAL A 9 33.54 -10.40 3.58
N LEU A 10 33.79 -10.14 2.29
CA LEU A 10 33.53 -8.84 1.67
C LEU A 10 32.07 -8.42 1.74
N PHE A 11 31.17 -9.35 1.40
CA PHE A 11 29.74 -9.10 1.46
C PHE A 11 29.26 -8.80 2.89
N LEU A 12 29.75 -9.56 3.87
CA LEU A 12 29.44 -9.34 5.28
C LEU A 12 30.01 -8.01 5.79
N MET A 13 31.21 -7.62 5.36
CA MET A 13 31.79 -6.31 5.71
C MET A 13 30.99 -5.16 5.10
N GLY A 14 30.59 -5.27 3.83
CA GLY A 14 29.74 -4.26 3.17
C GLY A 14 28.38 -4.14 3.87
N PHE A 15 27.76 -5.25 4.19
CA PHE A 15 26.49 -5.29 4.93
C PHE A 15 26.64 -4.66 6.32
N ALA A 16 27.67 -5.02 7.08
CA ALA A 16 27.94 -4.46 8.40
C ALA A 16 28.18 -2.94 8.35
N LEU A 17 28.86 -2.45 7.32
CA LEU A 17 29.12 -1.02 7.12
C LEU A 17 27.82 -0.25 6.83
N ILE A 18 26.96 -0.79 5.99
CA ILE A 18 25.62 -0.22 5.69
C ILE A 18 24.76 -0.18 6.94
N MET A 19 24.72 -1.27 7.70
CA MET A 19 23.95 -1.35 8.95
C MET A 19 24.47 -0.41 10.03
N THR A 20 25.79 -0.23 10.12
CA THR A 20 26.39 0.72 11.05
C THR A 20 26.10 2.16 10.66
N ALA A 21 26.21 2.51 9.37
CA ALA A 21 25.84 3.83 8.86
C ALA A 21 24.36 4.15 9.12
N PHE A 22 23.47 3.18 8.88
CA PHE A 22 22.05 3.32 9.17
C PHE A 22 21.77 3.52 10.66
N ALA A 23 22.42 2.74 11.53
CA ALA A 23 22.23 2.84 12.98
C ALA A 23 22.79 4.16 13.55
N VAL A 24 23.92 4.67 13.03
CA VAL A 24 24.47 5.98 13.40
C VAL A 24 23.55 7.10 12.94
N TRP A 25 23.09 7.07 11.69
CA TRP A 25 22.13 8.05 11.15
C TRP A 25 20.83 8.07 11.99
N PHE A 26 20.31 6.89 12.31
CA PHE A 26 19.11 6.74 13.11
C PHE A 26 19.34 7.17 14.59
N GLY A 27 20.49 6.88 15.17
CA GLY A 27 20.87 7.32 16.51
C GLY A 27 20.97 8.85 16.62
N ILE A 28 21.54 9.52 15.62
CA ILE A 28 21.58 10.99 15.55
C ILE A 28 20.16 11.57 15.44
N PHE A 29 19.31 10.90 14.66
CA PHE A 29 17.92 11.31 14.48
C PHE A 29 17.11 11.14 15.78
N THR A 30 17.30 10.04 16.51
CA THR A 30 16.62 9.79 17.80
C THR A 30 17.12 10.67 18.94
N ALA A 31 18.40 11.03 18.96
CA ALA A 31 18.97 11.92 19.98
C ALA A 31 18.36 13.33 19.93
N LYS A 32 17.98 13.83 18.74
CA LYS A 32 17.27 15.11 18.58
C LYS A 32 15.83 15.08 19.08
N THR A 33 15.31 13.92 19.47
CA THR A 33 13.89 13.71 19.83
C THR A 33 13.65 13.54 21.33
N SER A 34 14.69 13.68 22.17
CA SER A 34 14.61 13.39 23.61
C SER A 34 13.77 14.40 24.41
N ASP A 35 13.47 15.59 23.87
CA ASP A 35 12.75 16.66 24.57
C ASP A 35 11.23 16.62 24.35
N TYR A 36 10.68 15.45 24.08
CA TYR A 36 9.27 15.28 23.78
C TYR A 36 8.42 15.16 25.06
N ASN A 37 7.86 16.26 25.51
CA ASN A 37 6.89 16.27 26.61
C ASN A 37 5.46 16.08 26.07
N VAL A 38 4.96 14.86 26.11
CA VAL A 38 3.52 14.62 26.17
C VAL A 38 3.12 14.92 27.61
N LYS A 39 2.59 16.13 27.85
CA LYS A 39 2.03 16.46 29.16
C LYS A 39 0.65 15.81 29.26
N ALA A 40 0.51 14.82 30.10
CA ALA A 40 -0.78 14.41 30.63
C ALA A 40 -1.07 15.30 31.83
N LEU A 41 -2.08 16.14 31.69
CA LEU A 41 -2.56 17.01 32.80
C LEU A 41 -3.81 16.32 33.35
N ARG A 42 -3.83 16.11 34.67
CA ARG A 42 -5.00 15.57 35.35
C ARG A 42 -5.97 16.72 35.64
N THR A 43 -7.10 16.74 34.94
CA THR A 43 -8.22 17.59 35.22
C THR A 43 -9.51 16.82 34.93
N ASP A 44 -10.56 17.17 35.65
CA ASP A 44 -11.90 16.61 35.43
C ASP A 44 -12.59 17.22 34.18
N ALA A 45 -11.85 17.47 33.10
CA ALA A 45 -12.36 18.12 31.90
C ALA A 45 -12.78 17.10 30.83
N ASP A 46 -14.01 17.24 30.35
CA ASP A 46 -14.56 16.40 29.25
C ASP A 46 -14.53 17.13 27.91
N ILE A 47 -14.40 18.46 27.91
CA ILE A 47 -14.41 19.30 26.72
C ILE A 47 -13.10 20.07 26.64
N VAL A 48 -12.43 19.97 25.48
CA VAL A 48 -11.24 20.75 25.17
C VAL A 48 -11.46 21.53 23.88
N CYS A 49 -10.97 22.76 23.83
CA CYS A 49 -11.07 23.62 22.67
C CYS A 49 -9.85 24.55 22.61
N PHE A 50 -9.23 24.70 21.42
CA PHE A 50 -8.24 25.74 21.19
C PHE A 50 -8.89 26.96 20.52
N SER A 51 -8.68 28.15 21.08
CA SER A 51 -8.86 29.38 20.32
C SER A 51 -7.48 29.96 20.03
N GLU A 52 -7.12 29.99 18.76
CA GLU A 52 -5.75 30.18 18.28
C GLU A 52 -4.76 29.18 18.94
N ASN A 53 -3.99 29.64 19.92
CA ASN A 53 -3.00 28.84 20.65
C ASN A 53 -3.29 28.71 22.14
N THR A 54 -4.42 29.26 22.60
CA THR A 54 -4.84 29.15 23.99
C THR A 54 -5.80 27.97 24.15
N LEU A 55 -5.49 27.10 25.11
CA LEU A 55 -6.31 25.93 25.41
C LEU A 55 -7.36 26.30 26.47
N TYR A 56 -8.60 26.01 26.11
CA TYR A 56 -9.76 26.16 26.98
C TYR A 56 -10.32 24.80 27.35
N THR A 57 -10.74 24.62 28.59
CA THR A 57 -11.33 23.37 29.07
C THR A 57 -12.61 23.66 29.86
N ALA A 58 -13.55 22.74 29.79
CA ALA A 58 -14.76 22.73 30.57
C ALA A 58 -15.17 21.29 30.89
N LYS A 59 -15.97 21.12 31.95
CA LYS A 59 -16.63 19.86 32.22
C LYS A 59 -18.11 19.99 31.84
N LYS A 60 -18.58 19.00 31.09
CA LYS A 60 -19.97 18.97 30.64
C LYS A 60 -20.92 18.95 31.84
N GLY A 61 -21.89 19.89 31.87
CA GLY A 61 -22.85 19.99 32.96
C GLY A 61 -22.35 20.83 34.14
N GLU A 62 -21.15 21.38 34.12
CA GLU A 62 -20.67 22.41 35.05
C GLU A 62 -20.82 23.79 34.44
N LYS A 63 -20.64 24.84 35.28
CA LYS A 63 -20.88 26.22 34.88
C LYS A 63 -19.64 27.01 34.56
N SER A 64 -18.45 26.49 34.88
CA SER A 64 -17.19 27.23 34.81
C SER A 64 -16.38 26.85 33.57
N LEU A 65 -15.80 27.85 32.92
CA LEU A 65 -14.85 27.72 31.82
C LEU A 65 -13.44 28.09 32.32
N TYR A 66 -12.47 27.23 31.97
CA TYR A 66 -11.08 27.40 32.40
C TYR A 66 -10.14 27.57 31.21
N THR A 67 -9.02 28.26 31.40
CA THR A 67 -7.87 28.20 30.51
C THR A 67 -6.78 27.37 31.14
N VAL A 68 -5.98 26.74 30.27
CA VAL A 68 -4.84 25.92 30.67
C VAL A 68 -3.57 26.47 30.02
N GLU A 69 -2.64 26.92 30.87
CA GLU A 69 -1.34 27.36 30.40
C GLU A 69 -0.42 26.20 30.05
N LYS A 70 0.62 26.48 29.25
CA LYS A 70 1.67 25.47 28.93
C LYS A 70 2.42 24.98 30.17
N SER A 71 2.40 25.75 31.27
CA SER A 71 2.91 25.37 32.61
C SER A 71 2.10 24.23 33.24
N GLY A 72 0.81 24.10 32.87
CA GLY A 72 -0.18 23.23 33.49
C GLY A 72 -1.03 23.97 34.56
N GLU A 73 -0.88 25.28 34.70
CA GLU A 73 -1.73 26.10 35.56
C GLU A 73 -3.10 26.28 34.93
N ILE A 74 -4.14 26.12 35.74
CA ILE A 74 -5.53 26.18 35.32
C ILE A 74 -6.14 27.41 35.99
N THR A 75 -6.67 28.31 35.16
CA THR A 75 -7.28 29.55 35.62
C THR A 75 -8.74 29.61 35.18
N GLU A 76 -9.64 29.87 36.10
CA GLU A 76 -11.05 30.10 35.79
C GLU A 76 -11.23 31.45 35.09
N ILE A 77 -11.95 31.44 33.94
CA ILE A 77 -12.23 32.65 33.16
C ILE A 77 -13.58 33.21 33.51
N LYS A 78 -14.59 32.36 33.61
CA LYS A 78 -15.97 32.77 33.85
C LYS A 78 -16.81 31.62 34.35
N GLU A 79 -17.68 31.98 35.34
CA GLU A 79 -18.81 31.14 35.72
C GLU A 79 -20.09 31.66 35.03
N PHE A 80 -20.85 30.78 34.42
CA PHE A 80 -22.11 31.11 33.72
C PHE A 80 -23.32 30.83 34.59
N GLU A 81 -24.47 31.43 34.24
CA GLU A 81 -25.72 31.18 34.95
C GLU A 81 -26.27 29.77 34.72
N SER A 82 -26.06 29.22 33.52
CA SER A 82 -26.47 27.88 33.11
C SER A 82 -25.25 26.99 32.88
N THR A 83 -25.47 25.68 32.82
CA THR A 83 -24.41 24.69 32.63
C THR A 83 -23.93 24.65 31.19
N ILE A 84 -22.62 24.42 31.00
CA ILE A 84 -21.97 24.33 29.68
C ILE A 84 -22.35 23.00 29.05
N ASP A 85 -22.82 23.07 27.81
CA ASP A 85 -23.10 21.90 26.97
C ASP A 85 -21.94 21.63 26.01
N ARG A 86 -21.43 22.67 25.32
CA ARG A 86 -20.32 22.54 24.35
C ARG A 86 -19.50 23.82 24.30
N VAL A 87 -18.24 23.64 23.87
CA VAL A 87 -17.33 24.76 23.59
C VAL A 87 -16.76 24.53 22.18
N PHE A 88 -16.76 25.58 21.36
CA PHE A 88 -16.27 25.59 19.99
C PHE A 88 -15.29 26.72 19.78
N SER A 89 -14.50 26.63 18.75
CA SER A 89 -13.66 27.73 18.29
C SER A 89 -13.55 27.72 16.75
N ALA A 90 -13.61 28.92 16.18
CA ALA A 90 -13.31 29.18 14.79
C ALA A 90 -12.74 30.59 14.64
N ASP A 91 -11.67 30.76 13.86
CA ASP A 91 -11.02 32.06 13.56
C ASP A 91 -10.75 32.94 14.78
N GLY A 92 -10.26 32.34 15.86
CA GLY A 92 -9.92 33.05 17.09
C GLY A 92 -11.13 33.43 17.95
N VAL A 93 -12.35 33.09 17.55
CA VAL A 93 -13.55 33.28 18.35
C VAL A 93 -13.90 31.98 19.06
N LEU A 94 -14.02 32.05 20.38
CA LEU A 94 -14.53 30.98 21.22
C LEU A 94 -16.03 31.13 21.38
N ALA A 95 -16.80 30.09 21.15
CA ALA A 95 -18.24 30.03 21.32
C ALA A 95 -18.59 29.02 22.42
N VAL A 96 -19.24 29.44 23.47
CA VAL A 96 -19.66 28.62 24.61
C VAL A 96 -21.18 28.45 24.56
N SER A 97 -21.63 27.24 24.27
CA SER A 97 -23.05 26.89 24.24
C SER A 97 -23.48 26.35 25.60
N LEU A 98 -24.56 26.95 26.12
CA LEU A 98 -25.15 26.58 27.40
C LEU A 98 -26.42 25.74 27.20
N GLN A 99 -26.86 25.04 28.23
CA GLN A 99 -28.09 24.23 28.20
C GLN A 99 -29.36 25.08 28.11
N ASP A 100 -29.32 26.35 28.47
CA ASP A 100 -30.43 27.32 28.28
C ASP A 100 -30.57 27.81 26.83
N ARG A 101 -29.75 27.23 25.91
CA ARG A 101 -29.73 27.55 24.45
C ARG A 101 -29.06 28.86 24.11
N THR A 102 -28.38 29.49 25.06
CA THR A 102 -27.61 30.72 24.84
C THR A 102 -26.19 30.37 24.45
N VAL A 103 -25.63 31.03 23.44
CA VAL A 103 -24.24 30.90 23.00
C VAL A 103 -23.53 32.22 23.28
N TYR A 104 -22.49 32.17 24.08
CA TYR A 104 -21.62 33.31 24.41
C TYR A 104 -20.38 33.28 23.53
N PHE A 105 -19.93 34.48 23.12
CA PHE A 105 -18.74 34.62 22.26
C PHE A 105 -17.64 35.35 23.04
N TYR A 106 -16.41 34.83 22.90
CA TYR A 106 -15.22 35.35 23.55
C TYR A 106 -14.08 35.46 22.57
N LYS A 107 -13.34 36.56 22.58
CA LYS A 107 -12.17 36.78 21.74
C LYS A 107 -11.19 37.71 22.41
N ASP A 108 -9.87 37.45 22.26
CA ASP A 108 -8.76 38.32 22.70
C ASP A 108 -8.91 38.86 24.15
N GLY A 109 -9.35 37.99 25.07
CA GLY A 109 -9.51 38.35 26.48
C GLY A 109 -10.83 39.05 26.84
N ALA A 110 -11.74 39.29 25.87
CA ALA A 110 -12.99 40.00 26.09
C ALA A 110 -14.23 39.18 25.67
N TRP A 111 -15.31 39.32 26.44
CA TRP A 111 -16.63 38.80 26.07
C TRP A 111 -17.28 39.78 25.08
N LEU A 112 -17.63 39.25 23.89
CA LEU A 112 -18.15 40.06 22.79
C LEU A 112 -19.66 40.19 22.82
N GLY A 113 -20.38 39.15 23.21
CA GLY A 113 -21.84 39.13 23.26
C GLY A 113 -22.39 37.72 23.37
N SER A 114 -23.71 37.61 23.22
CA SER A 114 -24.39 36.30 23.23
C SER A 114 -25.57 36.28 22.27
N VAL A 115 -25.95 35.12 21.80
CA VAL A 115 -27.14 34.87 20.98
C VAL A 115 -27.92 33.66 21.50
N ASN A 116 -29.24 33.78 21.50
CA ASN A 116 -30.12 32.64 21.77
C ASN A 116 -30.95 32.33 20.52
N VAL A 117 -30.67 31.21 19.87
CA VAL A 117 -31.34 30.77 18.64
C VAL A 117 -32.58 29.89 18.93
N GLY A 118 -32.90 29.67 20.19
CA GLY A 118 -34.03 28.84 20.62
C GLY A 118 -33.75 27.33 20.61
N TYR A 119 -32.57 26.92 20.17
CA TYR A 119 -32.13 25.53 20.07
C TYR A 119 -30.70 25.36 20.59
N PRO A 120 -30.32 24.18 21.16
CA PRO A 120 -28.95 23.95 21.61
C PRO A 120 -27.99 23.92 20.42
N ALA A 121 -26.96 24.78 20.45
CA ALA A 121 -25.92 24.79 19.41
C ALA A 121 -24.99 23.57 19.58
N GLN A 122 -24.95 22.75 18.57
CA GLN A 122 -24.15 21.52 18.55
C GLN A 122 -22.93 21.62 17.62
N LEU A 123 -22.99 22.49 16.62
CA LEU A 123 -21.93 22.72 15.64
C LEU A 123 -21.79 24.24 15.44
N PHE A 124 -20.57 24.67 15.21
CA PHE A 124 -20.22 26.10 15.04
C PHE A 124 -19.06 26.22 14.05
N ASP A 125 -19.13 27.26 13.21
CA ASP A 125 -17.99 27.75 12.46
C ASP A 125 -18.13 29.24 12.20
N TYR A 126 -16.99 29.91 12.01
CA TYR A 126 -16.92 31.36 11.80
C TYR A 126 -15.77 31.70 10.83
N SER A 127 -16.02 32.61 9.91
CA SER A 127 -15.01 33.25 9.08
C SER A 127 -14.89 34.72 9.42
N ALA A 128 -13.76 35.11 9.97
CA ALA A 128 -13.44 36.51 10.25
C ALA A 128 -13.26 37.31 8.96
N THR A 129 -12.75 36.66 7.88
CA THR A 129 -12.54 37.29 6.57
C THR A 129 -13.87 37.74 5.95
N LEU A 130 -14.91 36.92 6.09
CA LEU A 130 -16.22 37.16 5.49
C LEU A 130 -17.21 37.82 6.46
N GLY A 131 -16.87 37.91 7.75
CA GLY A 131 -17.81 38.31 8.79
C GLY A 131 -19.04 37.40 8.88
N LYS A 132 -18.86 36.11 8.56
CA LYS A 132 -19.95 35.12 8.46
C LYS A 132 -19.82 34.05 9.53
N MET A 133 -20.91 33.77 10.22
CA MET A 133 -20.98 32.78 11.30
C MET A 133 -22.09 31.76 11.00
N VAL A 134 -21.88 30.51 11.36
CA VAL A 134 -22.88 29.45 11.29
C VAL A 134 -22.98 28.71 12.61
N LEU A 135 -24.23 28.55 13.08
CA LEU A 135 -24.58 27.68 14.19
C LEU A 135 -25.51 26.59 13.67
N ALA A 136 -25.31 25.35 14.11
CA ALA A 136 -26.23 24.29 13.76
C ALA A 136 -26.68 23.51 15.00
N SER A 137 -27.96 23.11 14.98
CA SER A 137 -28.61 22.30 15.99
C SER A 137 -29.23 21.06 15.33
N SER A 138 -28.95 19.88 15.85
CA SER A 138 -29.56 18.63 15.43
C SER A 138 -30.46 18.09 16.53
N LEU A 139 -31.77 18.33 16.43
CA LEU A 139 -32.75 17.91 17.43
C LEU A 139 -33.14 16.43 17.33
N SER A 140 -33.12 15.90 16.13
CA SER A 140 -33.45 14.50 15.83
C SER A 140 -32.87 14.11 14.49
N ALA A 141 -32.95 12.83 14.18
CA ALA A 141 -32.55 12.32 12.85
C ALA A 141 -33.32 12.96 11.67
N THR A 142 -34.38 13.72 11.96
CA THR A 142 -35.26 14.31 10.95
C THR A 142 -35.32 15.83 10.97
N GLN A 143 -34.68 16.50 11.94
CA GLN A 143 -34.73 17.95 12.06
C GLN A 143 -33.35 18.54 12.43
N ASN A 144 -32.74 19.18 11.45
CA ASN A 144 -31.52 19.96 11.63
C ASN A 144 -31.81 21.45 11.36
N TYR A 145 -31.40 22.31 12.23
CA TYR A 145 -31.51 23.77 12.09
C TYR A 145 -30.13 24.35 11.87
N ILE A 146 -29.94 25.10 10.81
CA ILE A 146 -28.67 25.75 10.46
C ILE A 146 -28.95 27.25 10.40
N PHE A 147 -28.37 28.01 11.30
CA PHE A 147 -28.52 29.43 11.44
C PHE A 147 -27.28 30.12 10.89
N ILE A 148 -27.48 31.01 9.91
CA ILE A 148 -26.40 31.77 9.27
C ILE A 148 -26.53 33.23 9.66
N PHE A 149 -25.43 33.82 10.10
CA PHE A 149 -25.30 35.22 10.44
C PHE A 149 -24.29 35.85 9.49
N GLU A 150 -24.65 37.01 8.90
CA GLU A 150 -23.74 37.78 8.04
C GLU A 150 -23.41 39.14 8.71
N ASN A 151 -22.28 39.72 8.35
CA ASN A 151 -21.76 40.96 8.88
C ASN A 151 -21.74 40.97 10.43
N VAL A 152 -21.22 39.86 10.99
CA VAL A 152 -21.26 39.59 12.41
C VAL A 152 -20.41 40.64 13.13
N ASP A 153 -21.11 41.60 13.76
CA ASP A 153 -20.61 42.38 14.88
C ASP A 153 -21.20 41.76 16.13
N PHE A 154 -20.38 41.12 16.95
CA PHE A 154 -20.83 40.33 18.10
C PHE A 154 -21.60 41.16 19.15
N SER A 155 -21.60 42.48 19.04
CA SER A 155 -22.42 43.35 19.88
C SER A 155 -23.89 43.34 19.47
N THR A 156 -24.20 43.10 18.19
CA THR A 156 -25.55 43.05 17.63
C THR A 156 -25.64 41.92 16.60
N VAL A 157 -25.70 40.68 17.09
CA VAL A 157 -25.79 39.50 16.20
C VAL A 157 -27.17 39.43 15.58
N THR A 158 -27.28 39.65 14.29
CA THR A 158 -28.55 39.60 13.55
C THR A 158 -28.59 38.31 12.72
N LEU A 159 -29.64 37.52 12.94
CA LEU A 159 -29.88 36.33 12.15
C LEU A 159 -30.17 36.72 10.69
N TYR A 160 -29.37 36.21 9.77
CA TYR A 160 -29.55 36.47 8.34
C TYR A 160 -30.49 35.47 7.68
N ASP A 161 -30.29 34.17 7.94
CA ASP A 161 -31.09 33.12 7.37
C ASP A 161 -31.03 31.84 8.23
N TYR A 162 -32.01 30.98 8.12
CA TYR A 162 -32.00 29.66 8.73
C TYR A 162 -32.53 28.61 7.75
N TYR A 163 -31.96 27.40 7.86
CA TYR A 163 -32.33 26.28 7.03
C TYR A 163 -32.80 25.14 7.91
N VAL A 164 -33.92 24.50 7.53
CA VAL A 164 -34.43 23.31 8.19
C VAL A 164 -34.24 22.15 7.21
N GLN A 165 -33.37 21.21 7.57
CA GLN A 165 -33.13 20.02 6.77
C GLN A 165 -33.80 18.81 7.43
N PRO A 166 -34.81 18.19 6.78
CA PRO A 166 -35.55 17.08 7.38
C PRO A 166 -34.87 15.73 7.29
N VAL A 167 -33.63 15.63 6.84
CA VAL A 167 -32.96 14.36 6.53
C VAL A 167 -31.65 14.24 7.31
N ASN A 168 -31.59 13.26 8.20
CA ASN A 168 -30.41 12.81 8.98
C ASN A 168 -29.64 13.90 9.75
N SER A 169 -29.01 13.51 10.85
CA SER A 169 -28.25 14.41 11.70
C SER A 169 -27.07 15.05 10.96
N ALA A 170 -26.94 16.37 11.06
CA ALA A 170 -25.74 17.08 10.62
C ALA A 170 -24.55 16.66 11.51
N VAL A 171 -23.45 16.30 10.89
CA VAL A 171 -22.22 15.85 11.57
C VAL A 171 -21.10 16.90 11.52
N GLY A 172 -21.29 17.97 10.77
CA GLY A 172 -20.38 19.12 10.71
C GLY A 172 -20.94 20.23 9.84
N VAL A 173 -20.51 21.44 10.12
CA VAL A 173 -20.78 22.65 9.33
C VAL A 173 -19.49 23.39 9.06
N GLY A 174 -19.46 24.21 8.03
CA GLY A 174 -18.30 25.06 7.77
C GLY A 174 -18.59 26.17 6.77
N VAL A 175 -17.82 27.27 6.93
CA VAL A 175 -17.83 28.43 6.05
C VAL A 175 -16.59 28.38 5.17
N SER A 176 -16.78 28.35 3.87
CA SER A 176 -15.67 28.36 2.90
C SER A 176 -15.31 29.81 2.55
N ASP A 177 -14.08 30.22 2.87
CA ASP A 177 -13.56 31.55 2.49
C ASP A 177 -13.35 31.67 0.97
N ALA A 178 -13.13 30.52 0.29
CA ALA A 178 -12.84 30.50 -1.14
C ALA A 178 -14.04 30.91 -2.02
N ASP A 179 -15.27 30.57 -1.61
CA ASP A 179 -16.50 30.87 -2.37
C ASP A 179 -17.58 31.59 -1.54
N GLY A 180 -17.33 31.86 -0.26
CA GLY A 180 -18.23 32.56 0.63
C GLY A 180 -19.49 31.82 1.04
N ASN A 181 -19.55 30.49 0.76
CA ASN A 181 -20.73 29.69 1.04
C ASN A 181 -20.61 28.90 2.34
N VAL A 182 -21.77 28.55 2.90
CA VAL A 182 -21.90 27.67 4.05
C VAL A 182 -22.23 26.26 3.56
N TYR A 183 -21.49 25.28 4.09
CA TYR A 183 -21.69 23.87 3.81
C TYR A 183 -21.97 23.08 5.08
N PHE A 184 -22.74 22.03 4.97
CA PHE A 184 -22.91 21.05 6.03
C PHE A 184 -22.95 19.63 5.48
N ALA A 185 -22.42 18.70 6.24
CA ALA A 185 -22.47 17.27 5.93
C ALA A 185 -23.43 16.54 6.87
N THR A 186 -24.09 15.53 6.35
CA THR A 186 -24.97 14.65 7.10
C THR A 186 -24.33 13.26 7.29
N TYR A 187 -24.74 12.56 8.34
CA TYR A 187 -24.25 11.23 8.66
C TYR A 187 -24.32 10.24 7.47
N ASN A 188 -25.35 10.36 6.64
CA ASN A 188 -25.56 9.51 5.45
C ASN A 188 -24.73 9.94 4.23
N ALA A 189 -23.60 10.57 4.45
CA ALA A 189 -22.59 10.90 3.45
C ALA A 189 -22.95 11.99 2.42
N LYS A 190 -24.04 12.74 2.61
CA LYS A 190 -24.44 13.84 1.72
C LYS A 190 -23.92 15.18 2.21
N VAL A 191 -23.36 15.96 1.29
CA VAL A 191 -22.93 17.33 1.53
C VAL A 191 -23.90 18.30 0.86
N TYR A 192 -24.31 19.29 1.64
CA TYR A 192 -25.24 20.31 1.22
C TYR A 192 -24.59 21.69 1.23
N LYS A 193 -24.95 22.51 0.25
CA LYS A 193 -24.60 23.91 0.17
C LYS A 193 -25.83 24.75 0.49
N CYS A 194 -25.67 25.71 1.42
CA CYS A 194 -26.69 26.69 1.70
C CYS A 194 -26.69 27.79 0.64
N VAL A 195 -27.82 28.00 -0.04
CA VAL A 195 -27.94 28.97 -1.12
C VAL A 195 -28.75 30.19 -0.62
N LYS A 196 -28.22 31.39 -0.83
CA LYS A 196 -28.85 32.67 -0.41
C LYS A 196 -30.27 32.84 -0.98
N GLY A 197 -31.19 33.27 -0.14
CA GLY A 197 -32.57 33.58 -0.55
C GLY A 197 -33.56 32.40 -0.52
N LEU A 198 -33.16 31.27 0.01
CA LEU A 198 -34.00 30.09 0.15
C LEU A 198 -34.25 29.77 1.63
N SER A 199 -35.08 30.55 2.28
CA SER A 199 -35.41 30.43 3.73
C SER A 199 -36.47 29.37 4.07
N ALA A 200 -36.84 28.48 3.15
CA ALA A 200 -37.83 27.44 3.39
C ALA A 200 -37.20 26.09 3.73
N ALA A 201 -37.93 25.27 4.48
CA ALA A 201 -37.53 23.89 4.78
C ALA A 201 -37.17 23.11 3.50
N GLY A 202 -35.95 22.53 3.44
CA GLY A 202 -35.45 21.78 2.28
C GLY A 202 -34.72 22.61 1.22
N SER A 203 -34.38 23.86 1.50
CA SER A 203 -33.77 24.78 0.55
C SER A 203 -32.25 24.57 0.31
N ALA A 204 -31.57 23.80 1.16
CA ALA A 204 -30.17 23.46 0.92
C ALA A 204 -30.00 22.46 -0.23
N LYS A 205 -29.08 22.77 -1.16
CA LYS A 205 -28.83 21.93 -2.33
C LYS A 205 -27.74 20.90 -2.03
N SER A 206 -28.07 19.61 -2.24
CA SER A 206 -27.03 18.57 -2.23
C SER A 206 -26.05 18.80 -3.37
N VAL A 207 -24.74 18.83 -3.07
CA VAL A 207 -23.69 19.12 -4.04
C VAL A 207 -22.93 17.87 -4.43
N PHE A 208 -22.61 17.01 -3.48
CA PHE A 208 -21.97 15.72 -3.73
C PHE A 208 -22.22 14.73 -2.60
N GLU A 209 -21.85 13.49 -2.81
CA GLU A 209 -21.97 12.40 -1.85
C GLU A 209 -20.63 11.69 -1.68
N VAL A 210 -20.29 11.38 -0.44
CA VAL A 210 -19.08 10.63 -0.09
C VAL A 210 -19.40 9.14 -0.07
N SER A 211 -18.47 8.29 -0.44
CA SER A 211 -18.70 6.84 -0.60
C SER A 211 -18.96 6.06 0.69
N GLN A 212 -18.80 6.69 1.86
CA GLN A 212 -18.90 6.05 3.18
C GLN A 212 -19.62 6.95 4.18
N LEU A 213 -20.17 6.36 5.25
CA LEU A 213 -20.83 7.11 6.33
C LEU A 213 -19.85 8.07 7.01
N VAL A 214 -20.28 9.32 7.16
CA VAL A 214 -19.49 10.42 7.73
C VAL A 214 -19.71 10.51 9.24
N ASN A 215 -18.63 10.49 10.00
CA ASN A 215 -18.68 10.68 11.45
C ASN A 215 -18.51 12.14 11.83
N ASN A 216 -17.66 12.86 11.10
CA ASN A 216 -17.34 14.26 11.40
C ASN A 216 -16.88 14.96 10.09
N PHE A 217 -17.13 16.28 10.01
CA PHE A 217 -16.89 17.09 8.81
C PHE A 217 -16.36 18.46 9.20
N ALA A 218 -15.42 18.98 8.41
CA ALA A 218 -14.95 20.36 8.52
C ALA A 218 -14.66 20.94 7.13
N VAL A 219 -14.71 22.25 7.00
CA VAL A 219 -14.34 22.99 5.79
C VAL A 219 -13.06 23.76 6.10
N ALA A 220 -12.03 23.55 5.30
CA ALA A 220 -10.81 24.33 5.39
C ALA A 220 -10.97 25.69 4.67
N LYS A 221 -10.17 26.67 5.03
CA LYS A 221 -10.26 28.03 4.48
C LYS A 221 -9.98 28.12 2.98
N ASP A 222 -9.17 27.21 2.45
CA ASP A 222 -8.90 27.10 1.01
C ASP A 222 -10.08 26.54 0.21
N GLY A 223 -11.18 26.17 0.88
CA GLY A 223 -12.37 25.55 0.30
C GLY A 223 -12.31 24.01 0.18
N SER A 224 -11.29 23.39 0.76
CA SER A 224 -11.22 21.92 0.84
C SER A 224 -12.18 21.37 1.90
N PHE A 225 -12.74 20.19 1.62
CA PHE A 225 -13.66 19.49 2.50
C PHE A 225 -12.99 18.30 3.17
N LEU A 226 -13.09 18.22 4.48
CA LEU A 226 -12.43 17.21 5.31
C LEU A 226 -13.48 16.31 5.94
N PHE A 227 -13.29 15.00 5.82
CA PHE A 227 -14.22 13.98 6.33
C PHE A 227 -13.50 12.97 7.21
N GLY A 228 -14.01 12.78 8.42
CA GLY A 228 -13.72 11.62 9.25
C GLY A 228 -14.79 10.55 9.03
N LEU A 229 -14.41 9.37 8.57
CA LEU A 229 -15.33 8.32 8.14
C LEU A 229 -15.44 7.22 9.21
N GLN A 230 -16.59 6.55 9.24
CA GLN A 230 -16.83 5.45 10.19
C GLN A 230 -15.94 4.25 9.97
N ASN A 231 -15.49 4.01 8.74
CA ASN A 231 -14.58 2.92 8.42
C ASN A 231 -13.13 3.16 8.87
N GLY A 232 -12.84 4.27 9.54
CA GLY A 232 -11.48 4.64 9.99
C GLY A 232 -10.63 5.33 8.94
N GLU A 233 -11.22 5.79 7.85
CA GLU A 233 -10.58 6.55 6.78
C GLU A 233 -10.82 8.05 6.97
N VAL A 234 -9.84 8.87 6.57
CA VAL A 234 -10.00 10.30 6.35
C VAL A 234 -10.05 10.54 4.86
N ALA A 235 -11.02 11.33 4.39
CA ALA A 235 -11.14 11.71 2.99
C ALA A 235 -11.05 13.24 2.86
N VAL A 236 -10.31 13.71 1.85
CA VAL A 236 -10.14 15.12 1.54
C VAL A 236 -10.66 15.37 0.12
N TYR A 237 -11.57 16.31 -0.02
CA TYR A 237 -12.11 16.74 -1.29
C TYR A 237 -11.72 18.19 -1.56
N GLY A 238 -11.38 18.50 -2.81
CA GLY A 238 -11.10 19.86 -3.23
C GLY A 238 -12.36 20.69 -3.43
N LYS A 239 -12.17 21.99 -3.68
CA LYS A 239 -13.26 22.96 -3.98
C LYS A 239 -14.13 22.55 -5.17
N ASP A 240 -13.62 21.71 -6.06
CA ASP A 240 -14.32 21.21 -7.25
C ASP A 240 -15.12 19.92 -6.95
N TYR A 241 -15.22 19.54 -5.68
CA TYR A 241 -15.91 18.33 -5.19
C TYR A 241 -15.27 17.02 -5.64
N GLU A 242 -14.03 17.05 -6.16
CA GLU A 242 -13.27 15.87 -6.48
C GLU A 242 -12.41 15.42 -5.30
N ARG A 243 -12.28 14.11 -5.13
CA ARG A 243 -11.44 13.56 -4.07
C ARG A 243 -9.97 13.78 -4.38
N VAL A 244 -9.30 14.61 -3.58
CA VAL A 244 -7.88 14.97 -3.74
C VAL A 244 -6.98 14.00 -2.97
N ASP A 245 -7.39 13.58 -1.78
CA ASP A 245 -6.60 12.71 -0.91
C ASP A 245 -7.50 11.83 -0.05
N GLY A 246 -6.92 10.78 0.53
CA GLY A 246 -7.59 9.91 1.49
C GLY A 246 -6.63 8.88 2.05
N TYR A 247 -6.73 8.62 3.35
CA TYR A 247 -5.87 7.66 4.03
C TYR A 247 -6.60 6.99 5.19
N LYS A 248 -6.21 5.79 5.49
CA LYS A 248 -6.77 5.02 6.59
C LYS A 248 -5.92 5.20 7.84
N VAL A 249 -6.55 5.66 8.91
CA VAL A 249 -5.91 5.85 10.23
C VAL A 249 -6.03 4.58 11.07
N SER A 250 -7.22 3.97 11.04
CA SER A 250 -7.58 2.83 11.89
C SER A 250 -8.61 1.92 11.21
N SER A 251 -9.02 0.87 11.90
CA SER A 251 -10.21 0.07 11.56
C SER A 251 -11.48 0.58 12.24
N THR A 252 -11.34 1.46 13.22
CA THR A 252 -12.45 2.09 13.97
C THR A 252 -12.76 3.49 13.43
N SER A 253 -13.89 4.07 13.83
CA SER A 253 -14.32 5.39 13.39
C SER A 253 -13.30 6.49 13.72
N VAL A 254 -13.24 7.52 12.87
CA VAL A 254 -12.28 8.62 12.99
C VAL A 254 -13.02 9.93 13.18
N GLN A 255 -12.57 10.73 14.15
CA GLN A 255 -12.92 12.13 14.30
C GLN A 255 -11.82 13.01 13.71
N ILE A 256 -12.20 14.12 13.10
CA ILE A 256 -11.27 15.12 12.56
C ILE A 256 -11.45 16.45 13.29
N THR A 257 -10.38 17.22 13.38
CA THR A 257 -10.40 18.60 13.88
C THR A 257 -9.51 19.47 13.02
N TYR A 258 -9.96 20.70 12.77
CA TYR A 258 -9.25 21.70 11.99
C TYR A 258 -9.03 22.94 12.84
N GLY A 259 -7.78 23.36 13.00
CA GLY A 259 -7.39 24.47 13.88
C GLY A 259 -7.26 25.83 13.20
N GLY A 260 -7.66 25.94 11.92
CA GLY A 260 -7.54 27.19 11.15
C GLY A 260 -6.15 27.47 10.55
N GLY A 261 -5.17 26.57 10.74
CA GLY A 261 -3.84 26.65 10.15
C GLY A 261 -3.68 25.78 8.90
N ASN A 262 -2.44 25.41 8.56
CA ASN A 262 -2.13 24.51 7.44
C ASN A 262 -2.17 23.02 7.84
N VAL A 263 -2.70 22.69 9.00
CA VAL A 263 -2.73 21.36 9.58
C VAL A 263 -4.15 21.01 10.01
N PHE A 264 -4.58 19.81 9.75
CA PHE A 264 -5.70 19.19 10.43
C PHE A 264 -5.27 17.88 11.08
N ALA A 265 -5.95 17.50 12.14
CA ALA A 265 -5.69 16.27 12.86
C ALA A 265 -6.90 15.35 12.82
N SER A 266 -6.63 14.06 12.80
CA SER A 266 -7.62 13.00 12.92
C SER A 266 -7.26 12.08 14.08
N VAL A 267 -8.26 11.67 14.84
CA VAL A 267 -8.10 10.75 15.97
C VAL A 267 -9.11 9.63 15.82
N SER A 268 -8.65 8.40 15.92
CA SER A 268 -9.51 7.22 15.88
C SER A 268 -9.91 6.78 17.29
N GLU A 269 -11.01 6.06 17.40
CA GLU A 269 -11.49 5.51 18.69
C GLU A 269 -10.46 4.62 19.39
N ASP A 270 -9.56 3.97 18.64
CA ASP A 270 -8.45 3.17 19.17
C ASP A 270 -7.24 4.04 19.62
N GLY A 271 -7.39 5.35 19.62
CA GLY A 271 -6.40 6.31 20.13
C GLY A 271 -5.24 6.63 19.19
N LYS A 272 -5.34 6.30 17.90
CA LYS A 272 -4.35 6.71 16.89
C LYS A 272 -4.64 8.15 16.45
N ALA A 273 -3.67 9.03 16.59
CA ALA A 273 -3.72 10.39 16.09
C ALA A 273 -2.89 10.51 14.80
N CYS A 274 -3.43 11.17 13.78
CA CYS A 274 -2.75 11.46 12.54
C CYS A 274 -2.84 12.95 12.22
N PHE A 275 -1.69 13.59 12.04
CA PHE A 275 -1.58 14.96 11.60
C PHE A 275 -1.35 15.03 10.10
N THR A 276 -2.11 15.86 9.41
CA THR A 276 -1.98 16.04 7.96
C THR A 276 -1.77 17.52 7.64
N TYR A 277 -0.77 17.81 6.79
CA TYR A 277 -0.36 19.15 6.43
C TYR A 277 -0.77 19.46 4.99
N PHE A 278 -1.56 20.51 4.76
CA PHE A 278 -2.03 20.88 3.42
C PHE A 278 -0.92 21.26 2.45
N SER A 279 0.16 21.89 2.94
CA SER A 279 1.23 22.42 2.09
C SER A 279 2.27 21.40 1.67
N SER A 280 2.32 20.21 2.27
CA SER A 280 3.45 19.28 2.07
C SER A 280 3.06 17.82 1.88
N SER A 281 1.78 17.47 1.88
CA SER A 281 1.29 16.07 1.92
C SER A 281 1.95 15.23 3.03
N LYS A 282 2.53 15.90 4.02
CA LYS A 282 3.27 15.27 5.10
C LYS A 282 2.28 14.78 6.15
N LYS A 283 2.28 13.48 6.44
CA LYS A 283 1.39 12.85 7.39
C LYS A 283 2.21 12.24 8.53
N ASN A 284 1.90 12.65 9.75
CA ASN A 284 2.56 12.13 10.95
C ASN A 284 1.54 11.34 11.76
N ILE A 285 1.73 10.02 11.86
CA ILE A 285 0.84 9.16 12.65
C ILE A 285 1.48 8.88 14.00
N VAL A 286 0.74 9.18 15.07
CA VAL A 286 1.12 8.88 16.44
C VAL A 286 0.24 7.74 16.95
N THR A 287 0.84 6.64 17.33
CA THR A 287 0.13 5.56 18.01
C THR A 287 0.43 5.65 19.51
N LYS A 288 -0.56 6.04 20.30
CA LYS A 288 -0.52 5.88 21.75
C LYS A 288 -1.74 5.04 22.13
N GLY A 289 -1.60 4.11 23.04
CA GLY A 289 -2.72 3.30 23.55
C GLY A 289 -3.67 4.15 24.40
N LEU A 290 -4.42 5.03 23.74
CA LEU A 290 -5.46 5.87 24.33
C LEU A 290 -6.79 5.21 23.99
N SER A 291 -7.53 4.75 24.97
CA SER A 291 -8.91 4.30 24.81
C SER A 291 -9.85 5.51 24.87
N THR A 292 -10.89 5.53 24.04
CA THR A 292 -12.05 6.44 24.05
C THR A 292 -11.73 7.92 24.34
N VAL A 293 -11.61 8.72 23.28
CA VAL A 293 -11.43 10.17 23.35
C VAL A 293 -12.81 10.82 23.33
N SER A 294 -13.10 11.67 24.32
CA SER A 294 -14.39 12.39 24.43
C SER A 294 -14.43 13.66 23.59
N SER A 295 -13.32 14.38 23.51
CA SER A 295 -13.21 15.63 22.75
C SER A 295 -11.80 15.81 22.19
N ILE A 296 -11.70 16.41 21.01
CA ILE A 296 -10.43 16.75 20.34
C ILE A 296 -10.45 18.20 19.91
N ALA A 297 -9.30 18.86 20.02
CA ALA A 297 -9.12 20.22 19.53
C ALA A 297 -7.70 20.41 19.00
N LEU A 298 -7.56 21.21 17.92
CA LEU A 298 -6.28 21.50 17.28
C LEU A 298 -6.01 23.00 17.34
N SER A 299 -4.80 23.39 17.76
CA SER A 299 -4.34 24.76 17.72
C SER A 299 -3.91 25.18 16.31
N LYS A 300 -3.80 26.48 16.06
CA LYS A 300 -3.30 27.04 14.80
C LYS A 300 -1.85 26.62 14.50
N ASP A 301 -1.04 26.43 15.54
CA ASP A 301 0.36 25.98 15.44
C ASP A 301 0.50 24.43 15.34
N GLY A 302 -0.62 23.68 15.36
CA GLY A 302 -0.62 22.24 15.18
C GLY A 302 -0.45 21.44 16.48
N GLU A 303 -0.74 22.01 17.64
CA GLU A 303 -0.84 21.28 18.92
C GLU A 303 -2.23 20.64 19.03
N LEU A 304 -2.31 19.33 19.18
CA LEU A 304 -3.55 18.57 19.35
C LEU A 304 -3.80 18.30 20.83
N ALA A 305 -4.91 18.78 21.35
CA ALA A 305 -5.43 18.40 22.65
C ALA A 305 -6.51 17.33 22.51
N MET A 306 -6.44 16.31 23.36
CA MET A 306 -7.39 15.21 23.42
C MET A 306 -7.86 15.05 24.85
N ALA A 307 -9.16 15.20 25.10
CA ALA A 307 -9.78 14.96 26.40
C ALA A 307 -10.24 13.50 26.53
N ARG A 308 -10.11 12.99 27.74
CA ARG A 308 -10.51 11.67 28.19
C ARG A 308 -11.08 11.80 29.60
N GLU A 309 -11.86 10.84 30.07
CA GLU A 309 -12.37 10.85 31.45
C GLU A 309 -11.26 11.15 32.48
N GLY A 310 -11.28 12.35 33.06
CA GLY A 310 -10.38 12.82 34.10
C GLY A 310 -8.94 13.16 33.66
N GLU A 311 -8.62 13.16 32.36
CA GLU A 311 -7.26 13.42 31.88
C GLU A 311 -7.27 14.01 30.47
N PHE A 312 -6.42 14.97 30.15
CA PHE A 312 -6.21 15.38 28.79
C PHE A 312 -4.72 15.34 28.39
N THR A 313 -4.49 15.12 27.11
CA THR A 313 -3.15 14.96 26.55
C THR A 313 -2.95 15.98 25.44
N ILE A 314 -1.83 16.71 25.45
CA ILE A 314 -1.42 17.62 24.38
C ILE A 314 -0.29 16.97 23.58
N ILE A 315 -0.42 16.96 22.25
CA ILE A 315 0.58 16.43 21.32
C ILE A 315 0.92 17.52 20.29
N ASP A 316 2.20 17.85 20.17
CA ASP A 316 2.70 18.77 19.14
C ASP A 316 2.86 18.02 17.81
N GLY A 317 2.12 18.46 16.79
CA GLY A 317 2.08 17.80 15.47
C GLY A 317 3.41 17.83 14.71
N GLU A 318 4.20 18.90 14.83
CA GLU A 318 5.52 18.97 14.19
C GLU A 318 6.49 17.96 14.80
N LYS A 319 6.39 17.75 16.09
CA LYS A 319 7.23 16.79 16.82
C LYS A 319 6.64 15.37 16.84
N ALA A 320 5.39 15.19 16.43
CA ALA A 320 4.69 13.88 16.44
C ALA A 320 5.38 12.82 15.55
N SER A 321 6.02 13.23 14.45
CA SER A 321 6.84 12.35 13.61
C SER A 321 7.97 11.66 14.38
N LEU A 322 8.40 12.26 15.47
CA LEU A 322 9.52 11.84 16.29
C LEU A 322 9.12 10.75 17.30
N LEU A 323 7.84 10.70 17.71
CA LEU A 323 7.32 9.66 18.62
C LEU A 323 7.31 8.27 17.97
N ASN A 324 7.03 8.18 16.68
CA ASN A 324 7.10 6.93 15.93
C ASN A 324 8.53 6.39 15.82
N VAL A 325 9.51 7.27 15.81
CA VAL A 325 10.93 6.91 15.73
C VAL A 325 11.40 6.21 17.02
N ARG A 326 10.87 6.57 18.19
CA ARG A 326 11.28 6.01 19.49
C ARG A 326 10.95 4.51 19.62
N LYS A 327 9.90 4.01 18.96
CA LYS A 327 9.56 2.57 18.88
C LYS A 327 10.68 1.75 18.22
N TRP A 328 11.50 2.37 17.39
CA TRP A 328 12.55 1.73 16.60
C TRP A 328 13.93 1.74 17.28
N LEU A 329 14.04 2.33 18.45
CA LEU A 329 15.30 2.42 19.19
C LEU A 329 15.82 1.02 19.58
N ILE A 330 14.93 0.12 20.02
CA ILE A 330 15.28 -1.26 20.38
C ILE A 330 15.67 -2.09 19.13
N PRO A 331 14.87 -2.12 18.03
CA PRO A 331 15.26 -2.81 16.80
C PRO A 331 16.56 -2.29 16.21
N THR A 332 16.81 -0.98 16.22
CA THR A 332 18.06 -0.41 15.69
C THR A 332 19.28 -0.69 16.56
N LEU A 333 19.14 -0.68 17.88
CA LEU A 333 20.16 -1.16 18.80
C LEU A 333 20.49 -2.64 18.56
N ALA A 334 19.47 -3.47 18.36
CA ALA A 334 19.65 -4.88 18.01
C ALA A 334 20.38 -5.05 16.67
N CYS A 335 19.99 -4.29 15.64
CA CYS A 335 20.70 -4.27 14.35
C CYS A 335 22.16 -3.78 14.49
N LEU A 336 22.41 -2.78 15.33
CA LEU A 336 23.77 -2.30 15.62
C LEU A 336 24.62 -3.39 16.27
N VAL A 337 24.07 -4.08 17.26
CA VAL A 337 24.77 -5.20 17.94
C VAL A 337 25.06 -6.33 16.94
N VAL A 338 24.11 -6.71 16.09
CA VAL A 338 24.32 -7.71 15.05
C VAL A 338 25.38 -7.26 14.04
N ALA A 339 25.37 -5.99 13.62
CA ALA A 339 26.38 -5.42 12.72
C ALA A 339 27.79 -5.42 13.38
N LEU A 340 27.90 -5.07 14.64
CA LEU A 340 29.15 -5.11 15.39
C LEU A 340 29.67 -6.53 15.56
N LEU A 341 28.79 -7.50 15.86
CA LEU A 341 29.16 -8.91 15.93
C LEU A 341 29.61 -9.45 14.56
N ALA A 342 28.90 -9.10 13.49
CA ALA A 342 29.28 -9.47 12.12
C ALA A 342 30.64 -8.87 11.73
N THR A 343 30.92 -7.61 12.08
CA THR A 343 32.22 -6.97 11.83
C THR A 343 33.31 -7.63 12.64
N ALA A 344 33.09 -7.96 13.91
CA ALA A 344 34.06 -8.67 14.75
C ALA A 344 34.38 -10.06 14.17
N VAL A 345 33.37 -10.82 13.75
CA VAL A 345 33.57 -12.11 13.06
C VAL A 345 34.32 -11.94 11.77
N CYS A 346 34.04 -10.91 10.96
CA CYS A 346 34.75 -10.62 9.72
C CYS A 346 36.26 -10.27 9.99
N ILE A 347 36.54 -9.50 11.03
CA ILE A 347 37.92 -9.16 11.43
C ILE A 347 38.67 -10.42 11.88
N ILE A 348 38.03 -11.27 12.69
CA ILE A 348 38.65 -12.53 13.15
C ILE A 348 38.90 -13.46 11.95
N LEU A 349 37.94 -13.61 11.03
CA LEU A 349 38.14 -14.41 9.82
C LEU A 349 39.21 -13.83 8.89
N ALA A 350 39.22 -12.50 8.72
CA ALA A 350 40.25 -11.80 7.92
C ALA A 350 41.64 -12.01 8.49
N ASN A 351 41.82 -12.00 9.82
CA ASN A 351 43.09 -12.23 10.48
C ASN A 351 43.56 -13.70 10.44
N LYS A 352 42.62 -14.65 10.42
CA LYS A 352 42.91 -16.10 10.28
C LYS A 352 43.15 -16.53 8.83
N MET A 353 42.85 -15.68 7.83
CA MET A 353 43.05 -16.00 6.41
C MET A 353 44.35 -15.38 5.86
N PRO A 354 45.40 -16.16 5.63
CA PRO A 354 46.73 -15.62 5.25
C PRO A 354 46.75 -14.87 3.90
N ASN A 355 45.73 -15.09 3.05
CA ASN A 355 45.65 -14.51 1.70
C ASN A 355 44.66 -13.33 1.58
N PHE A 356 44.07 -12.84 2.69
CA PHE A 356 43.05 -11.78 2.64
C PHE A 356 43.63 -10.41 2.28
N LYS A 357 44.69 -10.00 2.97
CA LYS A 357 45.39 -8.72 2.70
C LYS A 357 45.98 -8.67 1.27
N PRO A 358 46.71 -9.73 0.79
CA PRO A 358 47.19 -9.76 -0.58
C PRO A 358 46.08 -9.66 -1.62
N TYR A 359 44.95 -10.32 -1.40
CA TYR A 359 43.79 -10.28 -2.30
C TYR A 359 43.24 -8.87 -2.52
N PHE A 360 43.11 -8.07 -1.46
CA PHE A 360 42.64 -6.69 -1.57
C PHE A 360 43.63 -5.77 -2.27
N LYS A 361 44.91 -5.93 -1.96
CA LYS A 361 45.97 -5.18 -2.63
C LYS A 361 46.03 -5.47 -4.12
N ASP A 362 45.77 -6.75 -4.50
CA ASP A 362 45.74 -7.18 -5.88
C ASP A 362 44.46 -6.71 -6.58
N LEU A 363 43.30 -6.75 -5.90
CA LEU A 363 42.05 -6.20 -6.39
C LEU A 363 42.14 -4.69 -6.66
N GLY A 364 42.70 -3.92 -5.72
CA GLY A 364 42.92 -2.49 -5.90
C GLY A 364 43.81 -2.18 -7.09
N LYS A 365 44.94 -2.92 -7.25
CA LYS A 365 45.81 -2.81 -8.42
C LYS A 365 45.09 -3.12 -9.73
N ARG A 366 44.24 -4.14 -9.76
CA ARG A 366 43.44 -4.51 -10.97
C ARG A 366 42.42 -3.42 -11.27
N ILE A 367 41.65 -2.91 -10.29
CA ILE A 367 40.74 -1.80 -10.47
C ILE A 367 41.44 -0.58 -11.05
N TYR A 368 42.60 -0.21 -10.50
CA TYR A 368 43.37 0.92 -11.00
C TYR A 368 43.92 0.68 -12.42
N LYS A 369 44.43 -0.54 -12.70
CA LYS A 369 44.95 -0.93 -14.04
C LYS A 369 43.85 -0.83 -15.09
N TYR A 370 42.59 -1.24 -14.75
CA TYR A 370 41.46 -1.29 -15.69
C TYR A 370 40.46 -0.15 -15.48
N LYS A 371 40.87 0.96 -14.82
CA LYS A 371 39.98 2.09 -14.49
C LYS A 371 39.20 2.65 -15.66
N ARG A 372 39.80 2.69 -16.89
CA ARG A 372 39.12 3.14 -18.10
C ARG A 372 37.93 2.26 -18.47
N ILE A 373 38.08 0.93 -18.33
CA ILE A 373 37.00 -0.03 -18.61
C ILE A 373 35.86 0.17 -17.63
N TYR A 374 36.17 0.34 -16.33
CA TYR A 374 35.14 0.62 -15.33
C TYR A 374 34.45 1.95 -15.57
N LEU A 375 35.17 2.98 -16.05
CA LEU A 375 34.59 4.26 -16.42
C LEU A 375 33.60 4.12 -17.59
N TYR A 376 33.92 3.35 -18.63
CA TYR A 376 33.00 3.05 -19.72
C TYR A 376 31.78 2.25 -19.30
N LEU A 377 31.89 1.39 -18.30
CA LEU A 377 30.79 0.60 -17.75
C LEU A 377 29.96 1.37 -16.70
N LEU A 378 30.45 2.50 -16.21
CA LEU A 378 29.76 3.28 -15.16
C LEU A 378 28.34 3.71 -15.54
N PRO A 379 28.04 4.20 -16.78
CA PRO A 379 26.67 4.51 -17.16
C PRO A 379 25.75 3.29 -17.09
N LEU A 380 26.23 2.12 -17.56
CA LEU A 380 25.47 0.87 -17.49
C LEU A 380 25.18 0.48 -16.03
N PHE A 381 26.19 0.50 -15.17
CA PHE A 381 26.01 0.20 -13.74
C PHE A 381 25.13 1.23 -13.04
N GLY A 382 25.22 2.51 -13.44
CA GLY A 382 24.33 3.55 -12.95
C GLY A 382 22.87 3.28 -13.30
N MET A 383 22.59 2.92 -14.55
CA MET A 383 21.24 2.52 -14.99
C MET A 383 20.73 1.28 -14.23
N LEU A 384 21.57 0.25 -14.10
CA LEU A 384 21.20 -0.94 -13.32
C LEU A 384 20.90 -0.60 -11.85
N ALA A 385 21.71 0.26 -11.24
CA ALA A 385 21.51 0.68 -9.86
C ALA A 385 20.18 1.41 -9.67
N VAL A 386 19.85 2.35 -10.56
CA VAL A 386 18.64 3.19 -10.44
C VAL A 386 17.38 2.44 -10.84
N PHE A 387 17.41 1.70 -11.97
CA PHE A 387 16.19 1.12 -12.52
C PHE A 387 15.92 -0.33 -12.10
N ILE A 388 16.91 -1.04 -11.58
CA ILE A 388 16.76 -2.45 -11.14
C ILE A 388 17.01 -2.57 -9.64
N TYR A 389 18.20 -2.20 -9.15
CA TYR A 389 18.55 -2.45 -7.75
C TYR A 389 17.77 -1.55 -6.78
N TYR A 390 17.58 -0.26 -7.10
CA TYR A 390 16.82 0.65 -6.25
C TYR A 390 15.36 0.21 -6.05
N PRO A 391 14.56 -0.11 -7.11
CA PRO A 391 13.21 -0.64 -6.92
C PRO A 391 13.16 -1.95 -6.13
N VAL A 392 14.13 -2.84 -6.31
CA VAL A 392 14.21 -4.09 -5.54
C VAL A 392 14.40 -3.79 -4.05
N VAL A 393 15.38 -2.93 -3.71
CA VAL A 393 15.63 -2.54 -2.31
C VAL A 393 14.42 -1.83 -1.71
N TRP A 394 13.79 -0.94 -2.49
CA TRP A 394 12.57 -0.27 -2.07
C TRP A 394 11.40 -1.24 -1.85
N GLY A 395 11.22 -2.22 -2.73
CA GLY A 395 10.23 -3.30 -2.58
C GLY A 395 10.44 -4.10 -1.29
N PHE A 396 11.70 -4.41 -0.95
CA PHE A 396 12.01 -5.02 0.35
C PHE A 396 11.61 -4.12 1.53
N ALA A 397 11.88 -2.82 1.45
CA ALA A 397 11.48 -1.88 2.51
C ALA A 397 9.94 -1.76 2.65
N LEU A 398 9.21 -1.77 1.53
CA LEU A 398 7.74 -1.74 1.52
C LEU A 398 7.11 -2.91 2.25
N ALA A 399 7.69 -4.10 2.20
CA ALA A 399 7.16 -5.29 2.88
C ALA A 399 7.10 -5.16 4.40
N PHE A 400 7.92 -4.27 4.98
CA PHE A 400 7.92 -3.98 6.41
C PHE A 400 7.10 -2.74 6.78
N GLN A 401 6.40 -2.15 5.80
CA GLN A 401 5.60 -0.94 5.95
C GLN A 401 4.13 -1.22 5.67
N ARG A 402 3.23 -0.61 6.43
CA ARG A 402 1.84 -0.48 6.01
C ARG A 402 1.77 0.67 5.01
N TYR A 403 1.79 0.32 3.74
CA TYR A 403 1.77 1.26 2.63
C TYR A 403 0.51 1.02 1.82
N LYS A 404 -0.49 1.90 1.97
CA LYS A 404 -1.81 1.80 1.32
C LYS A 404 -2.15 3.07 0.56
N ASN A 405 -2.87 2.94 -0.55
CA ASN A 405 -3.33 4.08 -1.36
C ASN A 405 -2.19 5.05 -1.77
N GLY A 406 -1.00 4.51 -2.01
CA GLY A 406 0.17 5.34 -2.37
C GLY A 406 0.80 6.08 -1.19
N VAL A 407 0.37 5.83 0.06
CA VAL A 407 0.81 6.55 1.24
C VAL A 407 1.44 5.60 2.26
N PHE A 408 2.57 6.04 2.83
CA PHE A 408 3.14 5.40 4.00
C PHE A 408 2.25 5.68 5.21
N VAL A 409 1.75 4.63 5.87
CA VAL A 409 0.96 4.74 7.09
C VAL A 409 1.84 4.54 8.32
N GLU A 410 2.49 3.38 8.41
CA GLU A 410 3.36 3.04 9.55
C GLU A 410 4.32 1.90 9.21
N TRP A 411 5.35 1.71 10.04
CA TRP A 411 6.20 0.52 10.00
C TRP A 411 5.54 -0.59 10.81
N VAL A 412 5.30 -1.75 10.18
CA VAL A 412 4.59 -2.89 10.79
C VAL A 412 5.46 -4.13 10.97
N PHE A 413 6.73 -4.02 10.66
CA PHE A 413 7.72 -5.08 10.77
C PHE A 413 7.31 -6.38 10.08
N LEU A 414 6.75 -7.37 10.78
CA LEU A 414 6.36 -8.66 10.21
C LEU A 414 4.84 -8.83 10.00
N ASP A 415 4.03 -7.84 10.34
CA ASP A 415 2.57 -7.97 10.27
C ASP A 415 2.09 -8.25 8.85
N ASN A 416 2.68 -7.60 7.83
CA ASN A 416 2.33 -7.89 6.44
C ASN A 416 2.61 -9.36 6.06
N PHE A 417 3.68 -9.95 6.59
CA PHE A 417 3.98 -11.37 6.35
C PHE A 417 2.99 -12.29 7.07
N ILE A 418 2.58 -11.93 8.29
CA ILE A 418 1.56 -12.66 9.04
C ILE A 418 0.22 -12.58 8.29
N ASP A 419 -0.13 -11.41 7.76
CA ASP A 419 -1.35 -11.18 6.98
C ASP A 419 -1.36 -12.03 5.69
N VAL A 420 -0.22 -12.22 5.03
CA VAL A 420 -0.09 -13.12 3.87
C VAL A 420 -0.47 -14.55 4.24
N PHE A 421 -0.01 -15.05 5.39
CA PHE A 421 -0.34 -16.41 5.86
C PHE A 421 -1.77 -16.55 6.41
N LYS A 422 -2.48 -15.43 6.69
CA LYS A 422 -3.90 -15.42 7.07
C LYS A 422 -4.82 -15.22 5.87
N ASN A 423 -4.29 -14.85 4.72
CA ASN A 423 -5.07 -14.60 3.51
C ASN A 423 -5.49 -15.93 2.88
N GLU A 424 -6.77 -16.26 2.98
CA GLU A 424 -7.35 -17.50 2.46
C GLU A 424 -7.20 -17.63 0.95
N TYR A 425 -7.32 -16.53 0.20
CA TYR A 425 -7.12 -16.52 -1.27
C TYR A 425 -5.68 -16.86 -1.64
N PHE A 426 -4.71 -16.30 -0.91
CA PHE A 426 -3.30 -16.60 -1.14
C PHE A 426 -3.00 -18.07 -0.85
N LEU A 427 -3.45 -18.61 0.28
CA LEU A 427 -3.19 -19.99 0.68
C LEU A 427 -3.88 -21.00 -0.25
N SER A 428 -5.15 -20.79 -0.58
CA SER A 428 -5.89 -21.68 -1.50
C SER A 428 -5.29 -21.70 -2.91
N SER A 429 -4.72 -20.59 -3.36
CA SER A 429 -4.11 -20.45 -4.68
C SER A 429 -2.78 -21.17 -4.86
N VAL A 430 -2.10 -21.54 -3.76
CA VAL A 430 -0.81 -22.28 -3.81
C VAL A 430 -0.98 -23.62 -4.49
N GLY A 431 -2.10 -24.32 -4.30
CA GLY A 431 -2.40 -25.59 -4.98
C GLY A 431 -2.42 -25.44 -6.50
N ASN A 432 -3.13 -24.45 -7.01
CA ASN A 432 -3.20 -24.16 -8.45
C ASN A 432 -1.84 -23.78 -9.03
N MET A 433 -1.09 -22.96 -8.31
CA MET A 433 0.29 -22.59 -8.69
C MET A 433 1.16 -23.86 -8.85
N PHE A 434 1.03 -24.82 -7.94
CA PHE A 434 1.82 -26.05 -8.01
C PHE A 434 1.42 -26.92 -9.21
N VAL A 435 0.13 -27.00 -9.53
CA VAL A 435 -0.36 -27.72 -10.72
C VAL A 435 0.17 -27.05 -12.01
N PHE A 436 0.11 -25.72 -12.12
CA PHE A 436 0.69 -24.98 -13.23
C PHE A 436 2.21 -25.22 -13.33
N LEU A 437 2.91 -25.13 -12.21
CA LEU A 437 4.36 -25.34 -12.15
C LEU A 437 4.78 -26.70 -12.74
N VAL A 438 4.16 -27.78 -12.27
CA VAL A 438 4.48 -29.12 -12.74
C VAL A 438 4.15 -29.27 -14.23
N THR A 439 2.98 -28.82 -14.66
CA THR A 439 2.56 -28.93 -16.05
C THR A 439 3.40 -28.06 -16.99
N ASP A 440 3.77 -26.85 -16.59
CA ASP A 440 4.59 -25.94 -17.40
C ASP A 440 6.02 -26.45 -17.54
N ILE A 441 6.60 -27.04 -16.49
CA ILE A 441 7.92 -27.70 -16.56
C ILE A 441 7.86 -28.91 -17.54
N LEU A 442 6.83 -29.74 -17.44
CA LEU A 442 6.65 -30.86 -18.34
C LEU A 442 6.55 -30.42 -19.81
N LYS A 443 5.73 -29.39 -20.09
CA LYS A 443 5.62 -28.80 -21.43
C LYS A 443 6.93 -28.22 -21.93
N ALA A 444 7.67 -27.52 -21.08
CA ALA A 444 8.93 -26.86 -21.44
C ALA A 444 10.07 -27.85 -21.69
N LEU A 445 10.03 -29.05 -21.14
CA LEU A 445 11.06 -30.06 -21.32
C LEU A 445 10.69 -31.10 -22.39
N VAL A 446 9.47 -31.65 -22.33
CA VAL A 446 9.08 -32.79 -23.15
C VAL A 446 8.83 -32.38 -24.60
N MET A 447 7.94 -31.37 -24.81
CA MET A 447 7.54 -31.01 -26.16
C MET A 447 8.66 -30.43 -27.03
N PRO A 448 9.54 -29.54 -26.53
CA PRO A 448 10.69 -29.08 -27.29
C PRO A 448 11.66 -30.20 -27.72
N VAL A 449 11.86 -31.22 -26.86
CA VAL A 449 12.70 -32.38 -27.20
C VAL A 449 12.05 -33.23 -28.30
N VAL A 450 10.77 -33.58 -28.16
CA VAL A 450 10.01 -34.33 -29.15
C VAL A 450 10.04 -33.60 -30.50
N ILE A 451 9.77 -32.30 -30.51
CA ILE A 451 9.76 -31.50 -31.75
C ILE A 451 11.16 -31.44 -32.37
N ALA A 452 12.20 -31.25 -31.57
CA ALA A 452 13.57 -31.17 -32.07
C ALA A 452 14.05 -32.51 -32.66
N GLU A 453 13.72 -33.65 -32.02
CA GLU A 453 14.03 -34.99 -32.54
C GLU A 453 13.28 -35.31 -33.84
N LEU A 454 11.97 -34.95 -33.89
CA LEU A 454 11.19 -35.10 -35.11
C LEU A 454 11.78 -34.27 -36.26
N LEU A 455 12.18 -33.04 -36.00
CA LEU A 455 12.83 -32.18 -37.01
C LEU A 455 14.14 -32.79 -37.51
N LEU A 456 14.98 -33.31 -36.61
CA LEU A 456 16.25 -33.93 -36.96
C LEU A 456 16.09 -35.27 -37.68
N SER A 457 14.98 -35.97 -37.51
CA SER A 457 14.66 -37.21 -38.24
C SER A 457 14.24 -36.99 -39.69
N MET A 458 13.93 -35.73 -40.06
CA MET A 458 13.49 -35.41 -41.44
C MET A 458 14.64 -35.52 -42.42
N ARG A 459 14.45 -36.30 -43.51
CA ARG A 459 15.47 -36.56 -44.53
C ARG A 459 15.79 -35.33 -45.40
N SER A 460 14.78 -34.50 -45.67
CA SER A 460 14.94 -33.36 -46.57
C SER A 460 15.24 -32.08 -45.76
N GLN A 461 16.38 -31.47 -46.06
CA GLN A 461 16.74 -30.18 -45.44
C GLN A 461 15.73 -29.06 -45.73
N LYS A 462 15.11 -29.07 -46.93
CA LYS A 462 14.06 -28.07 -47.28
C LYS A 462 12.81 -28.26 -46.44
N SER A 463 12.35 -29.52 -46.27
CA SER A 463 11.19 -29.81 -45.42
C SER A 463 11.46 -29.50 -43.93
N GLN A 464 12.67 -29.82 -43.48
CA GLN A 464 13.11 -29.48 -42.11
C GLN A 464 13.13 -27.96 -41.88
N TYR A 465 13.62 -27.19 -42.86
CA TYR A 465 13.59 -25.70 -42.78
C TYR A 465 12.15 -25.20 -42.76
N ALA A 466 11.29 -25.64 -43.67
CA ALA A 466 9.89 -25.25 -43.73
C ALA A 466 9.15 -25.58 -42.42
N ALA A 467 9.35 -26.77 -41.86
CA ALA A 467 8.75 -27.16 -40.58
C ALA A 467 9.22 -26.27 -39.42
N ARG A 468 10.52 -25.91 -39.34
CA ARG A 468 11.06 -25.00 -38.36
C ARG A 468 10.40 -23.60 -38.44
N VAL A 469 10.25 -23.07 -39.67
CA VAL A 469 9.60 -21.79 -39.88
C VAL A 469 8.14 -21.83 -39.47
N MET A 470 7.38 -22.86 -39.88
CA MET A 470 5.97 -23.03 -39.49
C MET A 470 5.78 -23.13 -37.99
N MET A 471 6.64 -23.84 -37.28
CA MET A 471 6.56 -23.95 -35.81
C MET A 471 6.99 -22.66 -35.08
N TYR A 472 7.75 -21.79 -35.72
CA TYR A 472 8.17 -20.53 -35.16
C TYR A 472 7.08 -19.43 -35.24
N ILE A 473 6.19 -19.49 -36.25
CA ILE A 473 5.13 -18.51 -36.52
C ILE A 473 4.25 -18.23 -35.28
N PRO A 474 3.74 -19.24 -34.54
CA PRO A 474 2.93 -18.96 -33.31
C PRO A 474 3.69 -18.18 -32.24
N GLY A 475 5.02 -18.37 -32.17
CA GLY A 475 5.87 -17.69 -31.19
C GLY A 475 6.13 -16.21 -31.52
N ILE A 476 5.78 -15.73 -32.71
CA ILE A 476 5.91 -14.31 -33.11
C ILE A 476 4.73 -13.49 -32.59
N LEU A 477 3.59 -14.15 -32.34
CA LEU A 477 2.40 -13.45 -31.83
C LEU A 477 2.66 -12.89 -30.44
N PRO A 478 2.23 -11.64 -30.15
CA PRO A 478 2.28 -11.10 -28.81
C PRO A 478 1.52 -11.99 -27.82
N GLY A 479 2.12 -12.26 -26.66
CA GLY A 479 1.54 -13.17 -25.67
C GLY A 479 0.11 -12.84 -25.27
N VAL A 480 -0.20 -11.54 -25.11
CA VAL A 480 -1.56 -11.07 -24.81
C VAL A 480 -2.54 -11.44 -25.92
N ALA A 481 -2.16 -11.22 -27.19
CA ALA A 481 -3.00 -11.57 -28.34
C ALA A 481 -3.26 -13.09 -28.41
N THR A 482 -2.23 -13.90 -28.13
CA THR A 482 -2.38 -15.37 -28.06
C THR A 482 -3.36 -15.76 -26.95
N MET A 483 -3.26 -15.18 -25.76
CA MET A 483 -4.18 -15.48 -24.65
C MET A 483 -5.63 -15.10 -24.97
N LEU A 484 -5.85 -13.94 -25.58
CA LEU A 484 -7.19 -13.49 -26.00
C LEU A 484 -7.75 -14.36 -27.14
N LEU A 485 -6.89 -14.82 -28.06
CA LEU A 485 -7.31 -15.77 -29.11
C LEU A 485 -7.80 -17.10 -28.48
N TRP A 486 -7.10 -17.61 -27.47
CA TRP A 486 -7.54 -18.79 -26.75
C TRP A 486 -8.83 -18.54 -25.97
N ARG A 487 -8.93 -17.40 -25.28
CA ARG A 487 -10.13 -17.03 -24.48
C ARG A 487 -11.39 -16.94 -25.36
N TYR A 488 -11.31 -16.19 -26.45
CA TYR A 488 -12.49 -15.87 -27.27
C TYR A 488 -12.64 -16.74 -28.50
N GLY A 489 -11.53 -17.12 -29.15
CA GLY A 489 -11.58 -17.87 -30.39
C GLY A 489 -11.68 -19.38 -30.18
N ILE A 490 -11.02 -19.92 -29.16
CA ILE A 490 -10.97 -21.36 -28.93
C ILE A 490 -11.97 -21.79 -27.87
N TYR A 491 -11.94 -21.15 -26.70
CA TYR A 491 -12.80 -21.50 -25.55
C TYR A 491 -14.08 -20.66 -25.43
N GLY A 492 -14.23 -19.58 -26.18
CA GLY A 492 -15.40 -18.73 -26.14
C GLY A 492 -16.69 -19.43 -26.55
N ALA A 493 -17.82 -18.87 -26.21
CA ALA A 493 -19.14 -19.41 -26.61
C ALA A 493 -19.23 -19.52 -28.13
N GLY A 494 -19.42 -20.75 -28.64
CA GLY A 494 -19.37 -21.05 -30.07
C GLY A 494 -17.96 -21.02 -30.69
N GLY A 495 -16.92 -21.04 -29.86
CA GLY A 495 -15.52 -21.10 -30.31
C GLY A 495 -15.15 -22.39 -31.03
N LEU A 496 -13.88 -22.44 -31.45
CA LEU A 496 -13.38 -23.58 -32.26
C LEU A 496 -13.61 -24.93 -31.56
N LEU A 497 -13.44 -24.99 -30.24
CA LEU A 497 -13.57 -26.23 -29.48
C LEU A 497 -15.05 -26.68 -29.39
N ASN A 498 -15.98 -25.76 -29.14
CA ASN A 498 -17.41 -26.05 -29.14
C ASN A 498 -17.88 -26.49 -30.52
N THR A 499 -17.43 -25.82 -31.59
CA THR A 499 -17.75 -26.17 -32.99
C THR A 499 -17.21 -27.57 -33.35
N PHE A 500 -15.99 -27.88 -32.94
CA PHE A 500 -15.40 -29.20 -33.15
C PHE A 500 -16.22 -30.30 -32.46
N PHE A 501 -16.57 -30.13 -31.18
CA PHE A 501 -17.36 -31.12 -30.45
C PHE A 501 -18.79 -31.26 -31.00
N GLY A 502 -19.40 -30.17 -31.47
CA GLY A 502 -20.67 -30.21 -32.17
C GLY A 502 -20.59 -30.98 -33.47
N GLY A 503 -19.51 -30.80 -34.26
CA GLY A 503 -19.30 -31.50 -35.51
C GLY A 503 -19.13 -33.02 -35.36
N ILE A 504 -18.67 -33.49 -34.20
CA ILE A 504 -18.55 -34.94 -33.91
C ILE A 504 -19.69 -35.51 -33.08
N GLY A 505 -20.79 -34.70 -32.87
CA GLY A 505 -22.01 -35.14 -32.21
C GLY A 505 -21.97 -35.15 -30.67
N LEU A 506 -20.98 -34.51 -30.05
CA LEU A 506 -20.85 -34.39 -28.60
C LEU A 506 -21.56 -33.14 -28.09
N GLU A 507 -22.92 -33.11 -28.10
CA GLU A 507 -23.75 -31.94 -27.80
C GLU A 507 -23.45 -31.31 -26.41
N LYS A 508 -23.16 -32.14 -25.40
CA LYS A 508 -22.81 -31.68 -24.06
C LYS A 508 -21.57 -30.76 -24.06
N TRP A 509 -20.59 -31.05 -24.91
CA TRP A 509 -19.35 -30.29 -25.02
C TRP A 509 -19.46 -29.15 -26.05
N ALA A 510 -20.39 -29.25 -26.98
CA ALA A 510 -20.70 -28.22 -27.97
C ALA A 510 -21.23 -26.93 -27.36
N THR A 511 -21.91 -27.03 -26.20
CA THR A 511 -22.48 -25.89 -25.45
C THR A 511 -21.76 -25.62 -24.12
N HIS A 512 -20.70 -26.37 -23.84
CA HIS A 512 -19.99 -26.26 -22.56
C HIS A 512 -19.14 -24.98 -22.48
N ASP A 513 -19.24 -24.27 -21.35
CA ASP A 513 -18.34 -23.15 -21.04
C ASP A 513 -17.08 -23.68 -20.37
N PHE A 514 -16.00 -23.77 -21.16
CA PHE A 514 -14.73 -24.35 -20.72
C PHE A 514 -14.01 -23.51 -19.67
N LEU A 515 -14.17 -22.20 -19.69
CA LEU A 515 -13.54 -21.26 -18.75
C LEU A 515 -14.45 -20.86 -17.60
N GLY A 516 -15.77 -20.99 -17.77
CA GLY A 516 -16.76 -20.66 -16.74
C GLY A 516 -17.15 -21.82 -15.82
N SER A 517 -16.64 -23.04 -16.06
CA SER A 517 -16.88 -24.21 -15.20
C SER A 517 -15.68 -24.50 -14.30
N GLU A 518 -15.89 -24.68 -13.00
CA GLU A 518 -14.81 -25.00 -12.02
C GLU A 518 -14.02 -26.24 -12.39
N SER A 519 -14.66 -27.26 -12.94
CA SER A 519 -14.01 -28.51 -13.29
C SER A 519 -13.14 -28.44 -14.55
N THR A 520 -13.43 -27.52 -15.47
CA THR A 520 -12.74 -27.43 -16.77
C THR A 520 -11.85 -26.19 -16.91
N ALA A 521 -12.02 -25.17 -16.11
CA ALA A 521 -11.25 -23.92 -16.20
C ALA A 521 -9.73 -24.16 -16.06
N LEU A 522 -9.30 -24.82 -14.99
CA LEU A 522 -7.88 -25.11 -14.74
C LEU A 522 -7.27 -26.02 -15.83
N PRO A 523 -7.89 -27.16 -16.21
CA PRO A 523 -7.43 -27.96 -17.37
C PRO A 523 -7.34 -27.17 -18.68
N SER A 524 -8.32 -26.30 -18.95
CA SER A 524 -8.30 -25.45 -20.15
C SER A 524 -7.10 -24.50 -20.16
N LEU A 525 -6.79 -23.86 -19.04
CA LEU A 525 -5.61 -23.00 -18.91
C LEU A 525 -4.30 -23.80 -19.03
N ILE A 526 -4.28 -25.04 -18.56
CA ILE A 526 -3.14 -25.94 -18.75
C ILE A 526 -2.98 -26.26 -20.23
N PHE A 527 -4.07 -26.56 -20.96
CA PHE A 527 -4.00 -26.95 -22.36
C PHE A 527 -3.72 -25.77 -23.30
N MET A 528 -3.88 -24.55 -22.82
CA MET A 528 -3.60 -23.34 -23.59
C MET A 528 -2.18 -23.33 -24.19
N GLY A 529 -2.08 -22.87 -25.43
CA GLY A 529 -0.81 -22.77 -26.14
C GLY A 529 -0.34 -24.10 -26.80
N PHE A 530 -1.19 -25.15 -26.78
CA PHE A 530 -0.88 -26.39 -27.53
C PHE A 530 -0.56 -26.09 -29.02
N PRO A 531 0.47 -26.73 -29.62
CA PRO A 531 1.23 -27.91 -29.17
C PRO A 531 2.48 -27.57 -28.33
N TRP A 532 2.56 -26.47 -27.63
CA TRP A 532 3.61 -26.03 -26.68
C TRP A 532 5.02 -26.08 -27.27
N VAL A 533 5.17 -25.50 -28.46
CA VAL A 533 6.41 -25.54 -29.25
C VAL A 533 7.58 -24.92 -28.46
N GLY A 534 7.32 -23.84 -27.74
CA GLY A 534 8.21 -23.22 -26.77
C GLY A 534 9.63 -22.99 -27.27
N SER A 535 10.59 -23.44 -26.47
CA SER A 535 12.02 -23.22 -26.69
C SER A 535 12.67 -24.35 -27.57
N TYR A 536 11.92 -24.96 -28.49
CA TYR A 536 12.43 -26.06 -29.30
C TYR A 536 13.72 -25.74 -30.08
N LEU A 537 13.92 -24.47 -30.50
CA LEU A 537 15.13 -24.04 -31.18
C LEU A 537 16.40 -24.20 -30.33
N ILE A 538 16.28 -24.00 -29.00
CA ILE A 538 17.41 -24.22 -28.09
C ILE A 538 17.78 -25.70 -28.05
N VAL A 539 16.78 -26.56 -27.94
CA VAL A 539 16.97 -28.01 -27.93
C VAL A 539 17.48 -28.51 -29.30
N TYR A 540 16.86 -28.03 -30.38
CA TYR A 540 17.30 -28.35 -31.75
C TYR A 540 18.75 -27.96 -32.01
N GLY A 541 19.16 -26.74 -31.61
CA GLY A 541 20.54 -26.26 -31.72
C GLY A 541 21.53 -27.14 -30.93
N ALA A 542 21.13 -27.49 -29.70
CA ALA A 542 21.94 -28.36 -28.85
C ALA A 542 22.12 -29.77 -29.45
N LEU A 543 21.03 -30.39 -29.89
CA LEU A 543 21.05 -31.71 -30.52
C LEU A 543 21.82 -31.72 -31.84
N SER A 544 21.71 -30.68 -32.64
CA SER A 544 22.48 -30.50 -33.89
C SER A 544 23.98 -30.32 -33.63
N GLY A 545 24.37 -29.88 -32.45
CA GLY A 545 25.77 -29.73 -32.05
C GLY A 545 26.44 -31.04 -31.58
N ILE A 546 25.68 -32.13 -31.42
CA ILE A 546 26.23 -33.43 -31.03
C ILE A 546 27.01 -34.02 -32.24
N PRO A 547 28.31 -34.35 -32.06
CA PRO A 547 29.08 -34.95 -33.14
C PRO A 547 28.44 -36.25 -33.69
N ALA A 548 28.35 -36.36 -35.01
CA ALA A 548 27.72 -37.52 -35.68
C ALA A 548 28.36 -38.86 -35.29
N SER A 549 29.65 -38.86 -34.96
CA SER A 549 30.40 -40.03 -34.52
C SER A 549 29.77 -40.77 -33.33
N TYR A 550 29.15 -40.05 -32.38
CA TYR A 550 28.46 -40.70 -31.25
C TYR A 550 27.21 -41.48 -31.70
N LYS A 551 26.46 -40.89 -32.64
CA LYS A 551 25.25 -41.54 -33.19
C LYS A 551 25.61 -42.71 -34.14
N GLU A 552 26.68 -42.57 -34.88
CA GLU A 552 27.20 -43.63 -35.76
C GLU A 552 27.71 -44.81 -34.95
N ALA A 553 28.51 -44.55 -33.91
CA ALA A 553 29.00 -45.59 -33.02
C ALA A 553 27.85 -46.39 -32.38
N ALA A 554 26.85 -45.64 -31.85
CA ALA A 554 25.67 -46.25 -31.24
C ALA A 554 24.86 -47.12 -32.23
N ARG A 555 24.77 -46.70 -33.49
CA ARG A 555 24.12 -47.49 -34.54
C ARG A 555 24.89 -48.76 -34.90
N LEU A 556 26.20 -48.67 -34.90
CA LEU A 556 27.07 -49.86 -35.13
C LEU A 556 26.93 -50.91 -34.03
N GLU A 557 26.70 -50.42 -32.78
CA GLU A 557 26.41 -51.28 -31.63
C GLU A 557 24.93 -51.77 -31.58
N GLY A 558 24.14 -51.47 -32.63
CA GLY A 558 22.74 -51.91 -32.70
C GLY A 558 21.77 -51.16 -31.77
N CYS A 559 22.13 -49.97 -31.30
CA CYS A 559 21.27 -49.17 -30.41
C CYS A 559 20.00 -48.70 -31.14
N PRO A 560 18.79 -49.09 -30.69
CA PRO A 560 17.55 -48.60 -31.31
C PRO A 560 17.36 -47.11 -31.05
N GLY A 561 16.67 -46.41 -31.97
CA GLY A 561 16.52 -44.96 -31.96
C GLY A 561 16.00 -44.38 -30.66
N TRP A 562 15.01 -45.03 -30.01
CA TRP A 562 14.48 -44.55 -28.74
C TRP A 562 15.52 -44.62 -27.59
N LYS A 563 16.38 -45.65 -27.54
CA LYS A 563 17.48 -45.72 -26.57
C LYS A 563 18.52 -44.64 -26.84
N MET A 564 18.78 -44.31 -28.12
CA MET A 564 19.69 -43.24 -28.50
C MET A 564 19.23 -41.89 -27.92
N ILE A 565 17.94 -41.59 -27.99
CA ILE A 565 17.36 -40.36 -27.38
C ILE A 565 17.64 -40.34 -25.88
N PHE A 566 17.30 -41.40 -25.15
CA PHE A 566 17.39 -41.38 -23.67
C PHE A 566 18.83 -41.52 -23.15
N PHE A 567 19.69 -42.25 -23.82
CA PHE A 567 21.03 -42.58 -23.32
C PHE A 567 22.15 -41.73 -23.94
N ILE A 568 21.91 -41.08 -25.10
CA ILE A 568 22.92 -40.26 -25.77
C ILE A 568 22.43 -38.82 -25.86
N ASP A 569 21.30 -38.54 -26.52
CA ASP A 569 20.88 -37.19 -26.85
C ASP A 569 20.51 -36.40 -25.61
N LEU A 570 19.62 -36.90 -24.76
CA LEU A 570 19.22 -36.23 -23.52
C LEU A 570 20.39 -35.98 -22.54
N PRO A 571 21.26 -36.98 -22.28
CA PRO A 571 22.43 -36.75 -21.45
C PRO A 571 23.39 -35.69 -22.00
N MET A 572 23.57 -35.62 -23.31
CA MET A 572 24.51 -34.66 -23.91
C MET A 572 23.98 -33.23 -23.91
N ILE A 573 22.66 -33.03 -23.97
CA ILE A 573 22.01 -31.68 -23.87
C ILE A 573 21.53 -31.37 -22.47
N PHE A 574 21.98 -32.08 -21.44
CA PHE A 574 21.50 -31.92 -20.07
C PHE A 574 21.66 -30.49 -19.56
N ALA A 575 22.71 -29.77 -19.94
CA ALA A 575 22.92 -28.37 -19.55
C ALA A 575 21.81 -27.46 -20.09
N GLN A 576 21.35 -27.66 -21.32
CA GLN A 576 20.27 -26.93 -21.95
C GLN A 576 18.91 -27.27 -21.33
N LEU A 577 18.67 -28.56 -21.05
CA LEU A 577 17.46 -29.00 -20.36
C LEU A 577 17.39 -28.41 -18.93
N LYS A 578 18.50 -28.40 -18.23
CA LYS A 578 18.59 -27.74 -16.92
C LYS A 578 18.30 -26.24 -16.99
N TYR A 579 18.80 -25.55 -18.02
CA TYR A 579 18.48 -24.15 -18.26
C TYR A 579 16.98 -23.96 -18.50
N LEU A 580 16.37 -24.77 -19.37
CA LEU A 580 14.94 -24.74 -19.65
C LEU A 580 14.09 -25.02 -18.39
N PHE A 581 14.51 -25.99 -17.60
CA PHE A 581 13.87 -26.30 -16.31
C PHE A 581 13.83 -25.07 -15.38
N VAL A 582 15.00 -24.45 -15.14
CA VAL A 582 15.11 -23.32 -14.23
C VAL A 582 14.32 -22.11 -14.73
N THR A 583 14.39 -21.80 -16.02
CA THR A 583 13.65 -20.68 -16.61
C THR A 583 12.15 -20.92 -16.60
N SER A 584 11.69 -22.13 -16.87
CA SER A 584 10.27 -22.51 -16.77
C SER A 584 9.77 -22.47 -15.34
N PHE A 585 10.58 -22.96 -14.38
CA PHE A 585 10.28 -22.88 -12.96
C PHE A 585 10.06 -21.44 -12.49
N ILE A 586 11.00 -20.53 -12.82
CA ILE A 586 10.91 -19.12 -12.48
C ILE A 586 9.68 -18.48 -13.14
N GLY A 587 9.49 -18.72 -14.44
CA GLY A 587 8.38 -18.14 -15.21
C GLY A 587 7.02 -18.58 -14.69
N SER A 588 6.83 -19.88 -14.43
CA SER A 588 5.55 -20.42 -13.95
C SER A 588 5.17 -19.91 -12.56
N MET A 589 6.14 -19.76 -11.65
CA MET A 589 5.92 -19.23 -10.31
C MET A 589 5.47 -17.76 -10.29
N GLN A 590 5.79 -17.01 -11.34
CA GLN A 590 5.49 -15.58 -11.47
C GLN A 590 4.34 -15.30 -12.44
N ASP A 591 3.82 -16.32 -13.13
CA ASP A 591 2.81 -16.13 -14.16
C ASP A 591 1.43 -15.89 -13.54
N PHE A 592 0.94 -14.65 -13.67
CA PHE A 592 -0.44 -14.29 -13.40
C PHE A 592 -1.19 -13.90 -14.68
N ASN A 593 -0.46 -13.57 -15.76
CA ASN A 593 -1.07 -13.01 -16.97
C ASN A 593 -2.05 -13.98 -17.62
N ARG A 594 -1.70 -15.28 -17.67
CA ARG A 594 -2.56 -16.33 -18.22
C ARG A 594 -3.92 -16.36 -17.51
N VAL A 595 -3.91 -16.33 -16.18
CA VAL A 595 -5.11 -16.35 -15.37
C VAL A 595 -5.86 -15.02 -15.47
N TYR A 596 -5.15 -13.90 -15.31
CA TYR A 596 -5.74 -12.56 -15.33
C TYR A 596 -6.46 -12.23 -16.64
N LEU A 597 -5.82 -12.56 -17.80
CA LEU A 597 -6.38 -12.26 -19.12
C LEU A 597 -7.49 -13.23 -19.56
N THR A 598 -7.72 -14.32 -18.83
CA THR A 598 -8.69 -15.35 -19.21
C THR A 598 -9.85 -15.46 -18.22
N THR A 599 -9.61 -16.03 -17.06
CA THR A 599 -10.62 -16.37 -16.04
C THR A 599 -10.66 -15.38 -14.87
N GLU A 600 -9.69 -14.48 -14.75
CA GLU A 600 -9.50 -13.56 -13.62
C GLU A 600 -9.43 -14.26 -12.25
N GLY A 601 -9.06 -15.55 -12.26
CA GLY A 601 -9.00 -16.40 -11.06
C GLY A 601 -10.21 -17.29 -10.83
N GLY A 602 -11.32 -17.02 -11.56
CA GLY A 602 -12.59 -17.77 -11.45
C GLY A 602 -12.63 -19.07 -12.26
N PRO A 603 -13.81 -19.72 -12.26
CA PRO A 603 -14.93 -19.57 -11.32
C PRO A 603 -14.54 -20.09 -9.92
N GLY A 604 -15.13 -19.52 -8.86
CA GLY A 604 -14.95 -20.03 -7.49
C GLY A 604 -13.49 -20.17 -7.02
N ASN A 605 -12.55 -19.33 -7.52
CA ASN A 605 -11.10 -19.44 -7.30
C ASN A 605 -10.40 -20.67 -7.91
N ALA A 606 -11.09 -21.42 -8.80
CA ALA A 606 -10.55 -22.64 -9.38
C ALA A 606 -9.24 -22.47 -10.15
N THR A 607 -8.94 -21.24 -10.61
CA THR A 607 -7.71 -20.92 -11.36
C THR A 607 -6.84 -19.88 -10.65
N TYR A 608 -7.22 -19.45 -9.45
CA TYR A 608 -6.53 -18.40 -8.72
C TYR A 608 -5.08 -18.79 -8.38
N VAL A 609 -4.13 -17.83 -8.52
CA VAL A 609 -2.71 -18.04 -8.25
C VAL A 609 -2.14 -16.94 -7.35
N PRO A 610 -1.10 -17.22 -6.53
CA PRO A 610 -0.52 -16.23 -5.61
C PRO A 610 -0.02 -14.95 -6.30
N ALA A 611 0.51 -15.06 -7.51
CA ALA A 611 0.96 -13.92 -8.29
C ALA A 611 -0.21 -13.00 -8.73
N LEU A 612 -1.43 -13.52 -8.89
CA LEU A 612 -2.63 -12.75 -9.15
C LEU A 612 -3.11 -12.00 -7.89
N GLU A 613 -3.05 -12.64 -6.73
CA GLU A 613 -3.36 -11.98 -5.46
C GLU A 613 -2.41 -10.81 -5.18
N LEU A 614 -1.11 -11.00 -5.44
CA LEU A 614 -0.13 -9.92 -5.38
C LEU A 614 -0.51 -8.76 -6.31
N TYR A 615 -0.87 -9.07 -7.56
CA TYR A 615 -1.29 -8.06 -8.54
C TYR A 615 -2.55 -7.30 -8.09
N TYR A 616 -3.54 -7.98 -7.52
CA TYR A 616 -4.75 -7.34 -6.99
C TYR A 616 -4.47 -6.49 -5.75
N ASN A 617 -3.55 -6.90 -4.89
CA ASN A 617 -3.12 -6.07 -3.77
C ASN A 617 -2.50 -4.74 -4.21
N ILE A 618 -1.83 -4.71 -5.37
CA ILE A 618 -1.31 -3.46 -5.96
C ILE A 618 -2.42 -2.64 -6.63
N ASN A 619 -3.23 -3.26 -7.51
CA ASN A 619 -4.05 -2.53 -8.48
C ASN A 619 -5.52 -2.38 -8.10
N ARG A 620 -6.05 -3.26 -7.21
CA ARG A 620 -7.44 -3.18 -6.71
C ARG A 620 -7.51 -2.72 -5.26
N PHE A 621 -6.66 -3.28 -4.40
CA PHE A 621 -6.71 -3.03 -2.96
C PHE A 621 -5.73 -1.94 -2.52
N TYR A 622 -4.85 -1.49 -3.40
CA TYR A 622 -3.81 -0.48 -3.15
C TYR A 622 -3.01 -0.74 -1.88
N ASN A 623 -2.82 -2.04 -1.54
CA ASN A 623 -2.10 -2.51 -0.36
C ASN A 623 -0.68 -2.95 -0.73
N TYR A 624 0.18 -1.98 -0.97
CA TYR A 624 1.54 -2.22 -1.48
C TYR A 624 2.43 -2.95 -0.48
N GLY A 625 2.21 -2.77 0.83
CA GLY A 625 2.96 -3.47 1.88
C GLY A 625 2.73 -4.98 1.83
N ASN A 626 1.46 -5.43 1.78
CA ASN A 626 1.12 -6.84 1.66
C ASN A 626 1.60 -7.43 0.33
N ALA A 627 1.42 -6.69 -0.78
CA ALA A 627 1.93 -7.11 -2.09
C ALA A 627 3.44 -7.33 -2.07
N ALA A 628 4.20 -6.43 -1.45
CA ALA A 628 5.65 -6.56 -1.31
C ALA A 628 6.03 -7.77 -0.44
N ALA A 629 5.31 -8.03 0.66
CA ALA A 629 5.52 -9.21 1.51
C ALA A 629 5.26 -10.52 0.74
N MET A 630 4.17 -10.60 -0.05
CA MET A 630 3.89 -11.72 -0.95
C MET A 630 5.00 -11.91 -1.97
N GLY A 631 5.47 -10.80 -2.57
CA GLY A 631 6.58 -10.82 -3.54
C GLY A 631 7.88 -11.35 -2.94
N ILE A 632 8.23 -10.95 -1.72
CA ILE A 632 9.42 -11.47 -1.00
C ILE A 632 9.26 -12.96 -0.71
N PHE A 633 8.08 -13.40 -0.29
CA PHE A 633 7.82 -14.82 -0.04
C PHE A 633 8.05 -15.67 -1.30
N LEU A 634 7.46 -15.27 -2.41
CA LEU A 634 7.67 -15.95 -3.71
C LEU A 634 9.13 -15.88 -4.15
N PHE A 635 9.79 -14.72 -3.99
CA PHE A 635 11.21 -14.54 -4.31
C PHE A 635 12.10 -15.52 -3.53
N VAL A 636 11.89 -15.68 -2.23
CA VAL A 636 12.68 -16.60 -1.39
C VAL A 636 12.53 -18.03 -1.88
N ILE A 637 11.30 -18.47 -2.18
CA ILE A 637 11.06 -19.82 -2.71
C ILE A 637 11.78 -20.01 -4.04
N ILE A 638 11.57 -19.07 -4.98
CA ILE A 638 12.18 -19.14 -6.32
C ILE A 638 13.70 -19.14 -6.21
N PHE A 639 14.28 -18.28 -5.37
CA PHE A 639 15.72 -18.17 -5.21
C PHE A 639 16.34 -19.44 -4.62
N VAL A 640 15.76 -19.98 -3.54
CA VAL A 640 16.27 -21.18 -2.88
C VAL A 640 16.18 -22.39 -3.80
N CYS A 641 15.03 -22.61 -4.44
CA CYS A 641 14.84 -23.73 -5.36
C CYS A 641 15.74 -23.61 -6.60
N SER A 642 15.81 -22.43 -7.23
CA SER A 642 16.68 -22.21 -8.39
C SER A 642 18.14 -22.43 -8.05
N LYS A 643 18.62 -21.97 -6.88
CA LYS A 643 19.97 -22.19 -6.41
C LYS A 643 20.27 -23.67 -6.16
N PHE A 644 19.28 -24.42 -5.64
CA PHE A 644 19.40 -25.86 -5.46
C PHE A 644 19.52 -26.56 -6.83
N PHE A 645 18.62 -26.29 -7.76
CA PHE A 645 18.65 -26.90 -9.11
C PHE A 645 19.92 -26.55 -9.89
N LEU A 646 20.42 -25.32 -9.77
CA LEU A 646 21.68 -24.94 -10.40
C LEU A 646 22.90 -25.68 -9.86
N LYS A 647 22.86 -26.17 -8.61
CA LYS A 647 23.95 -26.96 -8.01
C LYS A 647 23.96 -28.44 -8.42
N VAL A 648 22.84 -28.95 -8.95
CA VAL A 648 22.78 -30.34 -9.44
C VAL A 648 23.81 -30.50 -10.58
N LYS A 649 24.92 -31.15 -10.30
CA LYS A 649 25.98 -31.47 -11.27
C LYS A 649 25.68 -32.82 -11.94
N LYS A 650 25.99 -32.90 -13.21
CA LYS A 650 26.14 -34.19 -13.86
C LYS A 650 27.40 -34.88 -13.30
N GLN A 651 27.28 -36.12 -12.95
CA GLN A 651 28.36 -36.92 -12.34
C GLN A 651 29.58 -37.10 -13.24
N ASN A 652 29.55 -36.61 -14.51
CA ASN A 652 30.53 -36.87 -15.55
C ASN A 652 31.15 -35.63 -16.20
N ASP A 653 31.19 -34.46 -15.54
CA ASP A 653 31.87 -33.27 -16.11
C ASP A 653 33.40 -33.35 -16.05
N GLU A 654 33.99 -34.43 -15.59
CA GLU A 654 35.46 -34.59 -15.49
C GLU A 654 36.11 -35.38 -16.68
N GLY A 655 35.34 -35.64 -17.73
CA GLY A 655 35.78 -36.61 -18.77
C GLY A 655 35.64 -36.21 -20.22
N VAL A 656 35.35 -34.94 -20.58
CA VAL A 656 35.39 -34.53 -21.99
C VAL A 656 35.94 -33.09 -22.08
N ILE A 657 37.23 -32.99 -22.27
CA ILE A 657 37.91 -31.86 -22.92
C ILE A 657 38.25 -32.30 -24.31
#